data_390d8233c9e2da328ed02db4a92d5f9e
#
_entry.id   390d8233c9e2da328ed02db4a92d5f9e
#
_cell.length_a   1.000
_cell.length_b   1.000
_cell.length_c   1.000
_cell.angle_alpha   90.00
_cell.angle_beta   90.00
_cell.angle_gamma   90.00
#
_symmetry.space_group_name_H-M   'P 1'
#
loop_
_entity.id
_entity.type
_entity.pdbx_description
1 polymer ?
#
loop_
_entity_poly.entity_id
_entity_poly.type
_entity_poly.pdbx_seq_one_letter_code
_entity_poly.pdbx_strand_id
1 'polypeptide(L)'
;MLQADIRSFILTAGLNVTDAQMADVNDVGMEAQVGTGTRWRIDIETGTTVIEVKKDLSKGSTLADGEAQIGRYLQLRSRQTGARYLGVLTDGHQWRLYVPDPDGVGALSSGEPLIVSSAADTETLRYWLGTVLATVDQIKPFGEAIVRAMGAKSPAHAADHATLRALYRLGAARPEIRLKRELWAKLLRTALGSTFDDDEDLFVDHTLLVMTAEIIAHAVIGFDISLTGGLTAPELVSGSRFREAEISGVVEDDFFDWPVNIEGGAQFVRSLASRLSRFDWSRPDHDALKHLYEAVISQQTREALGEYYTPDWLAEAMVADVDQTPLEDRVLDPSCGSGTFVFHAVRTYLAAADQAGVPNGKALADLTSHVMGMDVHPVAVTLARVTYLLAIGTERLSADDRGPLAVPVFLGDSMQWEEHRDLYSEDAADAVIVSTAGDELVSGGGGTLFGDDLIFPRTIVSDTERFDRIISQMADAAKDTSETHNKTLVAPILNRNHVSDPEQRHMLEETFSTMRSLHQTGRDHIWGYYVRNLIRPVSLTRPDHRASVLIGNPPWLRYNKMTGDMQRRYLDMSKQRNLLSGPLGASARDLSTLFVVRAIELYAAPGGRFSFVMPWGTLTRKPHDGFRSGEWSIGTLVVFTTPWDLDAVSRATGFPMTSCVVHGHLADSPARMPATAEKWTLTRQSPTLSWDQIQTVLTRQPGDLRALSNVVTTGESPYKKRFRNGAIIYPRMLFFVEEENAGPLGAGAGRVRVRSRRTTSEKPPWKQLDDLTGTVERKFLHPVHLGETLLPYRMADPLTAVVPVSISDPSHLTDLAEIDTYPGLSKWWGQVESTWRAHRVKTEKKPLVERVDYSGQLTAQLPLDYSKRVVYSASGNTLTAARIDNPEPLIEHKLYWAPVRSDDEGRYLVGILNSATLLRRVQPLQARGLFGPRDFDKHVFQVPFDTYDPNDPDHLDLVVAVKTAEQLAARVDVSGAGTFQTARKLIRIALDRAGITERIEESVNRVLPEIQ
;
A
#
# COMPACT_ATOMS: atom_id res chain seq x y z
N MET A 1 47.80 1.81 12.40
CA MET A 1 47.71 0.96 11.21
C MET A 1 46.26 0.97 10.66
N LEU A 2 45.29 0.43 11.35
CA LEU A 2 43.89 0.40 10.87
C LEU A 2 43.32 1.81 10.52
N GLN A 3 43.54 2.82 11.34
CA GLN A 3 43.15 4.21 11.07
C GLN A 3 43.77 4.75 9.77
N ALA A 4 45.06 4.45 9.54
CA ALA A 4 45.77 4.85 8.32
C ALA A 4 45.22 4.10 7.08
N ASP A 5 44.88 2.82 7.24
CA ASP A 5 44.30 2.01 6.17
C ASP A 5 42.91 2.52 5.78
N ILE A 6 42.06 2.84 6.76
CA ILE A 6 40.73 3.44 6.53
C ILE A 6 40.87 4.80 5.86
N ARG A 7 41.77 5.64 6.32
CA ARG A 7 42.04 6.94 5.69
C ARG A 7 42.51 6.79 4.24
N SER A 8 43.44 5.88 3.99
CA SER A 8 43.92 5.56 2.64
C SER A 8 42.76 5.06 1.74
N PHE A 9 41.90 4.21 2.26
CA PHE A 9 40.71 3.75 1.54
C PHE A 9 39.79 4.90 1.15
N ILE A 10 39.44 5.78 2.09
CA ILE A 10 38.58 6.95 1.83
C ILE A 10 39.15 7.82 0.71
N LEU A 11 40.47 8.06 0.70
CA LEU A 11 41.15 8.87 -0.31
C LEU A 11 41.24 8.20 -1.70
N THR A 12 41.31 6.87 -1.74
CA THR A 12 41.55 6.12 -3.00
C THR A 12 40.30 5.48 -3.59
N ALA A 13 39.23 5.39 -2.84
CA ALA A 13 37.98 4.73 -3.23
C ALA A 13 37.10 5.53 -4.21
N GLY A 14 37.58 6.64 -4.75
CA GLY A 14 36.79 7.48 -5.67
C GLY A 14 35.64 8.21 -4.99
N LEU A 15 35.84 8.59 -3.72
CA LEU A 15 34.85 9.33 -2.93
C LEU A 15 34.97 10.85 -3.07
N ASN A 16 35.81 11.34 -3.98
CA ASN A 16 36.13 12.77 -4.21
C ASN A 16 36.53 13.54 -2.94
N VAL A 17 37.10 12.87 -1.96
CA VAL A 17 37.70 13.47 -0.78
C VAL A 17 39.17 13.77 -1.08
N THR A 18 39.57 15.01 -0.96
CA THR A 18 40.99 15.40 -1.17
C THR A 18 41.81 15.27 0.09
N ASP A 19 43.13 15.07 -0.04
CA ASP A 19 44.06 15.10 1.09
C ASP A 19 44.00 16.44 1.86
N ALA A 20 43.74 17.58 1.19
CA ALA A 20 43.56 18.88 1.82
C ALA A 20 42.29 18.90 2.70
N GLN A 21 41.18 18.35 2.24
CA GLN A 21 39.96 18.26 3.04
C GLN A 21 40.14 17.40 4.29
N MET A 22 40.96 16.35 4.23
CA MET A 22 41.32 15.53 5.38
C MET A 22 42.51 16.07 6.17
N ALA A 23 43.41 16.90 5.58
CA ALA A 23 44.54 17.53 6.27
C ALA A 23 44.10 18.67 7.16
N ASP A 24 43.09 19.44 6.77
CA ASP A 24 42.47 20.48 7.64
C ASP A 24 41.96 19.88 8.96
N VAL A 25 41.62 18.60 8.95
CA VAL A 25 41.21 17.85 10.13
C VAL A 25 42.37 17.49 11.05
N ASN A 26 43.58 17.28 10.51
CA ASN A 26 44.78 17.04 11.31
C ASN A 26 45.43 18.31 11.81
N ASP A 27 45.19 19.46 11.17
CA ASP A 27 45.85 20.75 11.46
C ASP A 27 44.99 21.69 12.34
N VAL A 28 43.66 21.48 12.39
CA VAL A 28 42.83 22.08 13.42
C VAL A 28 43.17 21.36 14.72
N GLY A 29 44.15 21.89 15.42
CA GLY A 29 44.62 21.35 16.67
C GLY A 29 43.46 21.01 17.59
N MET A 30 43.12 19.73 17.64
CA MET A 30 42.06 19.19 18.46
C MET A 30 42.50 19.07 19.91
N GLU A 31 43.14 20.13 20.36
CA GLU A 31 43.25 20.49 21.73
C GLU A 31 42.06 21.41 22.11
N ALA A 32 40.84 20.94 21.88
CA ALA A 32 39.71 21.54 22.59
C ALA A 32 39.85 21.16 24.06
N GLN A 33 40.50 22.01 24.83
CA GLN A 33 40.48 22.00 26.29
C GLN A 33 39.00 22.16 26.72
N VAL A 34 38.32 21.08 26.87
CA VAL A 34 37.15 21.05 27.74
C VAL A 34 37.69 20.92 29.15
N GLY A 35 37.61 21.97 29.96
CA GLY A 35 38.14 22.12 31.29
C GLY A 35 38.39 20.84 32.04
N THR A 36 39.64 20.68 32.51
CA THR A 36 40.28 19.58 33.23
C THR A 36 41.08 18.58 32.40
N GLY A 37 42.17 19.00 31.75
CA GLY A 37 43.37 18.16 31.60
C GLY A 37 43.35 16.97 30.64
N THR A 38 42.28 16.59 29.99
CA THR A 38 42.24 15.46 29.05
C THR A 38 42.19 15.96 27.60
N ARG A 39 43.22 15.67 26.82
CA ARG A 39 43.27 15.91 25.37
C ARG A 39 42.44 14.88 24.65
N TRP A 40 41.39 15.32 23.98
CA TRP A 40 40.52 14.45 23.14
C TRP A 40 40.97 14.58 21.67
N ARG A 41 41.12 13.46 20.98
CA ARG A 41 41.55 13.44 19.59
C ARG A 41 40.50 12.65 18.78
N ILE A 42 39.95 13.23 17.71
CA ILE A 42 39.15 12.56 16.70
C ILE A 42 40.08 11.81 15.75
N ASP A 43 39.76 10.56 15.40
CA ASP A 43 40.63 9.76 14.54
C ASP A 43 40.61 10.26 13.08
N ILE A 44 39.43 10.50 12.53
CA ILE A 44 39.22 11.03 11.17
C ILE A 44 38.02 11.97 11.21
N GLU A 45 38.15 13.16 10.62
CA GLU A 45 37.02 14.07 10.36
C GLU A 45 37.06 14.45 8.87
N THR A 46 35.91 14.45 8.19
CA THR A 46 35.77 14.93 6.83
C THR A 46 34.39 15.56 6.63
N GLY A 47 34.35 16.81 6.19
CA GLY A 47 33.14 17.61 6.12
C GLY A 47 32.45 17.70 7.50
N THR A 48 31.23 17.22 7.60
CA THR A 48 30.45 17.13 8.86
C THR A 48 30.37 15.72 9.43
N THR A 49 31.34 14.86 9.12
CA THR A 49 31.39 13.48 9.61
C THR A 49 32.64 13.21 10.42
N VAL A 50 32.47 12.65 11.61
CA VAL A 50 33.52 12.18 12.51
C VAL A 50 33.58 10.67 12.44
N ILE A 51 34.76 10.09 12.21
CA ILE A 51 34.98 8.64 12.22
C ILE A 51 35.90 8.29 13.38
N GLU A 52 35.44 7.46 14.27
CA GLU A 52 36.18 6.87 15.37
C GLU A 52 36.54 5.42 15.06
N VAL A 53 37.82 5.09 15.17
CA VAL A 53 38.37 3.78 14.82
C VAL A 53 38.77 3.02 16.07
N LYS A 54 38.18 1.84 16.27
CA LYS A 54 38.52 0.94 17.37
C LYS A 54 39.20 -0.33 16.84
N LYS A 55 39.93 -1.02 17.70
CA LYS A 55 40.67 -2.22 17.31
C LYS A 55 39.74 -3.40 17.05
N ASP A 56 38.67 -3.53 17.83
CA ASP A 56 37.73 -4.64 17.78
C ASP A 56 36.48 -4.27 18.58
N LEU A 57 35.35 -4.07 17.90
CA LEU A 57 34.08 -3.67 18.50
C LEU A 57 33.31 -4.81 19.17
N SER A 58 33.74 -6.06 18.97
CA SER A 58 33.11 -7.24 19.55
C SER A 58 33.60 -7.52 20.98
N LYS A 59 34.66 -6.82 21.46
CA LYS A 59 35.34 -7.12 22.73
C LYS A 59 34.95 -6.19 23.87
N GLY A 60 34.42 -6.75 24.95
CA GLY A 60 34.22 -6.08 26.24
C GLY A 60 33.39 -4.79 26.14
N SER A 61 33.87 -3.70 26.74
CA SER A 61 33.20 -2.39 26.74
C SER A 61 33.54 -1.51 25.51
N THR A 62 34.35 -2.03 24.54
CA THR A 62 34.90 -1.23 23.43
C THR A 62 33.82 -0.54 22.61
N LEU A 63 32.69 -1.20 22.39
CA LEU A 63 31.54 -0.61 21.69
C LEU A 63 30.94 0.54 22.48
N ALA A 64 30.60 0.32 23.74
CA ALA A 64 29.99 1.35 24.60
C ALA A 64 30.94 2.54 24.84
N ASP A 65 32.24 2.28 25.00
CA ASP A 65 33.26 3.34 25.12
C ASP A 65 33.38 4.17 23.82
N GLY A 66 33.31 3.51 22.65
CA GLY A 66 33.29 4.15 21.34
C GLY A 66 32.05 5.00 21.13
N GLU A 67 30.88 4.49 21.47
CA GLU A 67 29.61 5.21 21.40
C GLU A 67 29.60 6.47 22.28
N ALA A 68 30.06 6.34 23.52
CA ALA A 68 30.19 7.47 24.43
C ALA A 68 31.20 8.52 23.92
N GLN A 69 32.25 8.09 23.22
CA GLN A 69 33.25 8.98 22.64
C GLN A 69 32.67 9.73 21.44
N ILE A 70 32.02 9.03 20.50
CA ILE A 70 31.32 9.64 19.36
C ILE A 70 30.27 10.66 19.84
N GLY A 71 29.42 10.31 20.80
CA GLY A 71 28.42 11.23 21.34
C GLY A 71 29.02 12.57 21.78
N ARG A 72 30.13 12.55 22.49
CA ARG A 72 30.85 13.74 22.90
C ARG A 72 31.42 14.55 21.72
N TYR A 73 31.98 13.87 20.71
CA TYR A 73 32.50 14.53 19.50
C TYR A 73 31.40 15.22 18.72
N LEU A 74 30.29 14.56 18.49
CA LEU A 74 29.16 15.10 17.74
C LEU A 74 28.62 16.37 18.41
N GLN A 75 28.42 16.36 19.71
CA GLN A 75 27.97 17.55 20.45
C GLN A 75 28.97 18.68 20.40
N LEU A 76 30.27 18.39 20.64
CA LEU A 76 31.30 19.41 20.63
C LEU A 76 31.40 20.10 19.27
N ARG A 77 31.49 19.30 18.20
CA ARG A 77 31.64 19.83 16.83
C ARG A 77 30.38 20.57 16.36
N SER A 78 29.20 20.05 16.64
CA SER A 78 27.95 20.73 16.30
C SER A 78 27.81 22.07 17.02
N ARG A 79 28.24 22.21 18.30
CA ARG A 79 28.26 23.48 19.02
C ARG A 79 29.33 24.45 18.49
N GLN A 80 30.51 23.95 18.08
CA GLN A 80 31.59 24.79 17.59
C GLN A 80 31.32 25.38 16.21
N THR A 81 30.71 24.56 15.32
CA THR A 81 30.51 24.91 13.90
C THR A 81 29.11 25.39 13.57
N GLY A 82 28.13 25.14 14.45
CA GLY A 82 26.72 25.37 14.15
C GLY A 82 26.15 24.40 13.10
N ALA A 83 26.93 23.40 12.68
CA ALA A 83 26.52 22.41 11.70
C ALA A 83 26.14 21.09 12.40
N ARG A 84 25.25 20.30 11.77
CA ARG A 84 24.94 18.94 12.20
C ARG A 84 26.06 18.00 11.82
N TYR A 85 26.59 17.28 12.81
CA TYR A 85 27.61 16.26 12.59
C TYR A 85 27.02 14.86 12.62
N LEU A 86 27.60 13.95 11.81
CA LEU A 86 27.37 12.51 11.85
C LEU A 86 28.59 11.81 12.45
N GLY A 87 28.37 10.69 13.16
CA GLY A 87 29.40 9.85 13.73
C GLY A 87 29.47 8.49 13.05
N VAL A 88 30.67 8.03 12.75
CA VAL A 88 30.93 6.68 12.29
C VAL A 88 31.84 5.98 13.29
N LEU A 89 31.45 4.83 13.80
CA LEU A 89 32.28 3.98 14.64
C LEU A 89 32.62 2.69 13.87
N THR A 90 33.91 2.40 13.75
CA THR A 90 34.33 1.23 12.98
C THR A 90 35.56 0.55 13.57
N ASP A 91 35.67 -0.75 13.31
CA ASP A 91 36.88 -1.57 13.48
C ASP A 91 37.38 -2.14 12.15
N GLY A 92 36.90 -1.58 11.02
CA GLY A 92 37.17 -2.07 9.66
C GLY A 92 36.26 -3.20 9.22
N HIS A 93 35.77 -4.02 10.17
CA HIS A 93 34.80 -5.10 9.89
C HIS A 93 33.33 -4.64 10.07
N GLN A 94 33.06 -3.91 11.17
CA GLN A 94 31.75 -3.31 11.42
C GLN A 94 31.80 -1.80 11.20
N TRP A 95 30.77 -1.26 10.55
CA TRP A 95 30.60 0.17 10.32
C TRP A 95 29.25 0.59 10.84
N ARG A 96 29.24 1.45 11.85
CA ARG A 96 28.03 1.90 12.56
C ARG A 96 27.87 3.40 12.41
N LEU A 97 26.65 3.86 12.12
CA LEU A 97 26.31 5.29 11.98
C LEU A 97 25.63 5.79 13.24
N TYR A 98 25.95 7.03 13.63
CA TYR A 98 25.41 7.70 14.80
C TYR A 98 24.98 9.12 14.48
N VAL A 99 23.88 9.56 15.11
CA VAL A 99 23.39 10.93 15.12
C VAL A 99 23.48 11.52 16.52
N PRO A 100 23.59 12.86 16.69
CA PRO A 100 23.53 13.48 18.01
C PRO A 100 22.22 13.13 18.72
N ASP A 101 22.28 12.81 20.00
CA ASP A 101 21.10 12.68 20.83
C ASP A 101 20.57 14.07 21.18
N PRO A 102 19.34 14.46 20.80
CA PRO A 102 18.79 15.78 21.10
C PRO A 102 18.50 16.00 22.59
N ASP A 103 18.23 14.92 23.35
CA ASP A 103 17.85 14.98 24.75
C ASP A 103 19.02 14.84 25.73
N GLY A 104 20.23 14.58 25.23
CA GLY A 104 21.34 14.23 26.10
C GLY A 104 22.74 14.47 25.59
N VAL A 105 23.67 13.88 26.29
CA VAL A 105 25.13 13.94 26.03
C VAL A 105 25.56 12.72 25.17
N GLY A 106 24.61 12.01 24.56
CA GLY A 106 24.84 10.76 23.86
C GLY A 106 24.90 10.89 22.34
N ALA A 107 25.00 9.72 21.71
CA ALA A 107 24.77 9.52 20.28
C ALA A 107 23.77 8.37 20.09
N LEU A 108 22.83 8.56 19.19
CA LEU A 108 21.84 7.55 18.85
C LEU A 108 22.36 6.72 17.68
N SER A 109 22.38 5.39 17.81
CA SER A 109 22.68 4.48 16.71
C SER A 109 21.59 4.59 15.62
N SER A 110 22.03 4.66 14.39
CA SER A 110 21.17 4.85 13.23
C SER A 110 21.33 3.68 12.27
N GLY A 111 20.26 2.87 12.16
CA GLY A 111 20.20 1.70 11.29
C GLY A 111 21.05 0.50 11.75
N GLU A 112 21.00 -0.57 10.96
CA GLU A 112 21.80 -1.78 11.17
C GLU A 112 23.27 -1.55 10.81
N PRO A 113 24.22 -2.15 11.52
CA PRO A 113 25.63 -2.07 11.18
C PRO A 113 25.92 -2.66 9.79
N LEU A 114 26.71 -1.97 8.98
CA LEU A 114 27.28 -2.57 7.78
C LEU A 114 28.43 -3.52 8.18
N ILE A 115 28.36 -4.77 7.76
CA ILE A 115 29.39 -5.78 7.99
C ILE A 115 30.19 -5.96 6.71
N VAL A 116 31.50 -5.77 6.79
CA VAL A 116 32.47 -5.95 5.69
C VAL A 116 33.30 -7.18 6.02
N SER A 117 33.03 -8.28 5.36
CA SER A 117 33.67 -9.58 5.62
C SER A 117 34.58 -10.06 4.50
N SER A 118 34.44 -9.47 3.31
CA SER A 118 35.17 -9.88 2.12
C SER A 118 35.46 -8.72 1.18
N ALA A 119 36.33 -8.95 0.19
CA ALA A 119 36.59 -7.97 -0.86
C ALA A 119 35.33 -7.64 -1.70
N ALA A 120 34.34 -8.53 -1.76
CA ALA A 120 33.07 -8.28 -2.45
C ALA A 120 32.24 -7.19 -1.76
N ASP A 121 32.41 -6.99 -0.45
CA ASP A 121 31.69 -5.99 0.34
C ASP A 121 32.28 -4.59 0.18
N THR A 122 33.43 -4.44 -0.46
CA THR A 122 34.16 -3.17 -0.62
C THR A 122 33.33 -2.16 -1.42
N GLU A 123 32.61 -2.59 -2.46
CA GLU A 123 31.74 -1.71 -3.23
C GLU A 123 30.54 -1.22 -2.38
N THR A 124 29.99 -2.09 -1.56
CA THR A 124 28.93 -1.71 -0.62
C THR A 124 29.44 -0.69 0.39
N LEU A 125 30.65 -0.89 0.93
CA LEU A 125 31.28 0.08 1.84
C LEU A 125 31.57 1.42 1.14
N ARG A 126 32.06 1.40 -0.09
CA ARG A 126 32.31 2.61 -0.88
C ARG A 126 31.02 3.42 -1.06
N TYR A 127 29.94 2.77 -1.41
CA TYR A 127 28.62 3.42 -1.51
C TYR A 127 28.13 3.94 -0.16
N TRP A 128 28.25 3.15 0.89
CA TRP A 128 27.86 3.54 2.24
C TRP A 128 28.61 4.80 2.70
N LEU A 129 29.93 4.82 2.56
CA LEU A 129 30.75 5.98 2.86
C LEU A 129 30.42 7.17 1.96
N GLY A 130 30.25 6.97 0.66
CA GLY A 130 29.82 8.00 -0.27
C GLY A 130 28.53 8.69 0.16
N THR A 131 27.60 7.95 0.73
CA THR A 131 26.34 8.49 1.25
C THR A 131 26.53 9.26 2.55
N VAL A 132 27.35 8.74 3.47
CA VAL A 132 27.58 9.35 4.78
C VAL A 132 28.47 10.59 4.70
N LEU A 133 29.51 10.54 3.88
CA LEU A 133 30.49 11.62 3.72
C LEU A 133 30.01 12.72 2.75
N ALA A 134 28.97 12.50 1.99
CA ALA A 134 28.41 13.43 1.02
C ALA A 134 29.45 14.03 0.02
N THR A 135 30.31 13.16 -0.52
CA THR A 135 31.53 13.59 -1.24
C THR A 135 31.52 13.35 -2.75
N VAL A 136 30.49 12.70 -3.30
CA VAL A 136 30.41 12.38 -4.75
C VAL A 136 29.50 13.38 -5.44
N ASP A 137 29.98 14.09 -6.47
CA ASP A 137 29.23 15.04 -7.27
C ASP A 137 28.57 14.36 -8.49
N GLN A 138 27.41 14.89 -8.91
CA GLN A 138 26.71 14.61 -10.16
C GLN A 138 26.34 13.13 -10.41
N ILE A 139 25.62 12.55 -9.47
CA ILE A 139 24.97 11.25 -9.66
C ILE A 139 23.73 11.45 -10.52
N LYS A 140 23.58 10.69 -11.62
CA LYS A 140 22.32 10.68 -12.36
C LYS A 140 21.20 10.10 -11.47
N PRO A 141 20.02 10.76 -11.39
CA PRO A 141 18.93 10.35 -10.51
C PRO A 141 18.10 9.20 -11.13
N PHE A 142 18.71 8.07 -11.44
CA PHE A 142 17.97 6.87 -11.84
C PHE A 142 17.53 6.05 -10.63
N GLY A 143 16.45 5.27 -10.79
CA GLY A 143 15.74 4.61 -9.69
C GLY A 143 16.64 3.83 -8.71
N GLU A 144 17.61 3.04 -9.21
CA GLU A 144 18.54 2.30 -8.34
C GLU A 144 19.46 3.21 -7.51
N ALA A 145 19.92 4.33 -8.07
CA ALA A 145 20.78 5.27 -7.35
C ALA A 145 19.99 5.96 -6.23
N ILE A 146 18.75 6.35 -6.49
CA ILE A 146 17.84 6.97 -5.52
C ILE A 146 17.53 5.99 -4.39
N VAL A 147 17.09 4.77 -4.72
CA VAL A 147 16.78 3.72 -3.73
C VAL A 147 17.99 3.42 -2.85
N ARG A 148 19.18 3.33 -3.44
CA ARG A 148 20.42 3.03 -2.72
C ARG A 148 20.86 4.19 -1.81
N ALA A 149 20.73 5.44 -2.26
CA ALA A 149 21.18 6.61 -1.52
C ALA A 149 20.18 7.10 -0.46
N MET A 150 18.86 6.98 -0.72
CA MET A 150 17.81 7.61 0.08
C MET A 150 16.67 6.67 0.50
N GLY A 151 16.64 5.41 0.04
CA GLY A 151 15.62 4.44 0.41
C GLY A 151 15.72 3.98 1.87
N ALA A 152 14.66 3.39 2.43
CA ALA A 152 14.57 2.98 3.84
C ALA A 152 15.72 2.09 4.37
N LYS A 153 16.43 1.40 3.48
CA LYS A 153 17.61 0.60 3.82
C LYS A 153 18.93 1.37 3.73
N SER A 154 18.90 2.64 3.29
CA SER A 154 20.11 3.44 3.21
C SER A 154 20.50 3.99 4.59
N PRO A 155 21.82 4.12 4.87
CA PRO A 155 22.28 4.74 6.11
C PRO A 155 21.83 6.19 6.26
N ALA A 156 21.74 6.93 5.16
CA ALA A 156 21.30 8.31 5.17
C ALA A 156 19.83 8.43 5.60
N HIS A 157 18.95 7.58 5.06
CA HIS A 157 17.54 7.55 5.47
C HIS A 157 17.40 7.21 6.97
N ALA A 158 18.13 6.19 7.45
CA ALA A 158 18.09 5.81 8.86
C ALA A 158 18.52 6.97 9.78
N ALA A 159 19.58 7.72 9.39
CA ALA A 159 20.05 8.91 10.12
C ALA A 159 19.03 10.05 10.07
N ASP A 160 18.42 10.28 8.92
CA ASP A 160 17.44 11.35 8.73
C ASP A 160 16.15 11.07 9.48
N HIS A 161 15.62 9.86 9.35
CA HIS A 161 14.45 9.42 10.10
C HIS A 161 14.66 9.53 11.61
N ALA A 162 15.78 9.02 12.14
CA ALA A 162 16.09 9.11 13.57
C ALA A 162 16.18 10.57 14.05
N THR A 163 16.82 11.45 13.27
CA THR A 163 16.92 12.87 13.59
C THR A 163 15.57 13.57 13.55
N LEU A 164 14.81 13.35 12.49
CA LEU A 164 13.51 13.98 12.31
C LEU A 164 12.50 13.50 13.37
N ARG A 165 12.55 12.21 13.74
CA ARG A 165 11.76 11.65 14.84
C ARG A 165 12.10 12.31 16.18
N ALA A 166 13.39 12.56 16.45
CA ALA A 166 13.81 13.25 17.65
C ALA A 166 13.33 14.71 17.66
N LEU A 167 13.45 15.43 16.54
CA LEU A 167 12.89 16.79 16.37
C LEU A 167 11.36 16.80 16.58
N TYR A 168 10.66 15.80 16.04
CA TYR A 168 9.21 15.68 16.23
C TYR A 168 8.85 15.56 17.72
N ARG A 169 9.53 14.71 18.48
CA ARG A 169 9.28 14.53 19.93
C ARG A 169 9.51 15.81 20.73
N LEU A 170 10.50 16.64 20.36
CA LEU A 170 10.71 17.96 20.97
C LEU A 170 9.57 18.94 20.64
N GLY A 171 8.94 18.80 19.46
CA GLY A 171 7.92 19.70 18.96
C GLY A 171 6.49 19.25 19.12
N ALA A 172 6.21 17.95 19.35
CA ALA A 172 4.89 17.32 19.29
C ALA A 172 3.83 17.94 20.21
N ALA A 173 4.24 18.52 21.33
CA ALA A 173 3.36 19.22 22.25
C ALA A 173 2.92 20.61 21.77
N ARG A 174 3.55 21.19 20.75
CA ARG A 174 3.19 22.50 20.22
C ARG A 174 1.84 22.42 19.48
N PRO A 175 0.91 23.36 19.73
CA PRO A 175 -0.41 23.34 19.13
C PRO A 175 -0.39 23.27 17.59
N GLU A 176 0.53 24.01 16.97
CA GLU A 176 0.69 24.08 15.51
C GLU A 176 1.06 22.70 14.89
N ILE A 177 2.03 22.01 15.49
CA ILE A 177 2.51 20.71 14.99
C ILE A 177 1.43 19.65 15.20
N ARG A 178 0.74 19.68 16.34
CA ARG A 178 -0.38 18.81 16.62
C ARG A 178 -1.51 18.98 15.60
N LEU A 179 -1.90 20.22 15.31
CA LEU A 179 -2.92 20.51 14.30
C LEU A 179 -2.52 20.02 12.91
N LYS A 180 -1.26 20.24 12.48
CA LYS A 180 -0.75 19.74 11.20
C LYS A 180 -0.89 18.22 11.10
N ARG A 181 -0.49 17.49 12.14
CA ARG A 181 -0.65 16.02 12.19
C ARG A 181 -2.12 15.59 12.20
N GLU A 182 -3.00 16.25 12.97
CA GLU A 182 -4.44 15.93 13.02
C GLU A 182 -5.11 16.11 11.65
N LEU A 183 -4.81 17.19 10.93
CA LEU A 183 -5.35 17.45 9.60
C LEU A 183 -4.79 16.50 8.54
N TRP A 184 -3.50 16.19 8.59
CA TRP A 184 -2.88 15.15 7.77
C TRP A 184 -3.56 13.79 8.01
N ALA A 185 -3.73 13.38 9.27
CA ALA A 185 -4.40 12.14 9.63
C ALA A 185 -5.86 12.12 9.19
N LYS A 186 -6.57 13.26 9.24
CA LYS A 186 -7.96 13.39 8.76
C LYS A 186 -8.05 13.16 7.26
N LEU A 187 -7.16 13.75 6.46
CA LEU A 187 -7.12 13.52 5.01
C LEU A 187 -6.86 12.06 4.67
N LEU A 188 -5.89 11.44 5.36
CA LEU A 188 -5.58 10.02 5.13
C LEU A 188 -6.74 9.10 5.54
N ARG A 189 -7.47 9.38 6.61
CA ARG A 189 -8.67 8.61 6.99
C ARG A 189 -9.77 8.73 5.94
N THR A 190 -9.94 9.91 5.35
CA THR A 190 -10.90 10.12 4.26
C THR A 190 -10.53 9.32 3.01
N ALA A 191 -9.23 9.27 2.69
CA ALA A 191 -8.71 8.54 1.54
C ALA A 191 -8.74 7.00 1.73
N LEU A 192 -8.38 6.54 2.92
CA LEU A 192 -7.92 5.17 3.18
C LEU A 192 -8.86 4.37 4.08
N GLY A 193 -9.87 5.00 4.61
CA GLY A 193 -10.86 4.33 5.45
C GLY A 193 -10.31 3.81 6.79
N SER A 194 -10.81 2.67 7.26
CA SER A 194 -10.56 2.14 8.62
C SER A 194 -9.18 1.51 8.83
N THR A 195 -8.38 1.40 7.80
CA THR A 195 -7.07 0.72 7.87
C THR A 195 -5.94 1.66 8.23
N PHE A 196 -6.20 2.97 8.26
CA PHE A 196 -5.22 3.96 8.64
C PHE A 196 -5.08 4.02 10.18
N ASP A 197 -3.88 3.68 10.67
CA ASP A 197 -3.45 3.89 12.06
C ASP A 197 -2.58 5.15 12.07
N ASP A 198 -2.94 6.15 12.89
CA ASP A 198 -2.15 7.37 13.05
C ASP A 198 -0.85 7.03 13.80
N ASP A 199 0.18 6.67 13.01
CA ASP A 199 1.49 6.29 13.49
C ASP A 199 2.47 7.49 13.42
N GLU A 200 3.24 7.70 14.48
CA GLU A 200 4.28 8.72 14.58
C GLU A 200 5.34 8.53 13.49
N ASP A 201 5.78 7.29 13.30
CA ASP A 201 6.85 6.97 12.34
C ASP A 201 6.38 7.22 10.89
N LEU A 202 5.11 6.94 10.57
CA LEU A 202 4.55 7.25 9.26
C LEU A 202 4.48 8.76 9.00
N PHE A 203 4.10 9.58 9.99
CA PHE A 203 4.10 11.03 9.85
C PHE A 203 5.52 11.58 9.62
N VAL A 204 6.51 11.03 10.31
CA VAL A 204 7.94 11.37 10.15
C VAL A 204 8.44 10.97 8.75
N ASP A 205 8.12 9.77 8.27
CA ASP A 205 8.48 9.31 6.92
C ASP A 205 7.86 10.20 5.84
N HIS A 206 6.59 10.57 5.98
CA HIS A 206 5.90 11.48 5.07
C HIS A 206 6.53 12.87 5.08
N THR A 207 6.89 13.40 6.27
CA THR A 207 7.61 14.68 6.38
C THR A 207 8.95 14.62 5.64
N LEU A 208 9.72 13.55 5.83
CA LEU A 208 11.01 13.37 5.15
C LEU A 208 10.86 13.32 3.62
N LEU A 209 9.86 12.60 3.13
CA LEU A 209 9.57 12.47 1.70
C LEU A 209 9.19 13.81 1.07
N VAL A 210 8.28 14.56 1.71
CA VAL A 210 7.81 15.86 1.20
C VAL A 210 8.96 16.87 1.19
N MET A 211 9.69 17.03 2.28
CA MET A 211 10.85 17.92 2.33
C MET A 211 11.90 17.55 1.28
N THR A 212 12.13 16.25 1.04
CA THR A 212 13.04 15.79 0.00
C THR A 212 12.56 16.23 -1.37
N ALA A 213 11.26 16.05 -1.68
CA ALA A 213 10.68 16.47 -2.95
C ALA A 213 10.73 17.99 -3.15
N GLU A 214 10.42 18.77 -2.12
CA GLU A 214 10.46 20.24 -2.16
C GLU A 214 11.88 20.78 -2.41
N ILE A 215 12.88 20.19 -1.77
CA ILE A 215 14.28 20.54 -2.01
C ILE A 215 14.69 20.18 -3.45
N ILE A 216 14.28 19.01 -3.95
CA ILE A 216 14.53 18.60 -5.34
C ILE A 216 13.87 19.59 -6.30
N ALA A 217 12.66 20.05 -6.02
CA ALA A 217 11.97 21.04 -6.85
C ALA A 217 12.79 22.32 -7.04
N HIS A 218 13.47 22.83 -5.98
CA HIS A 218 14.36 23.98 -6.09
C HIS A 218 15.54 23.71 -7.06
N ALA A 219 16.14 22.52 -6.98
CA ALA A 219 17.21 22.13 -7.90
C ALA A 219 16.72 22.03 -9.37
N VAL A 220 15.50 21.52 -9.59
CA VAL A 220 14.90 21.37 -10.94
C VAL A 220 14.68 22.73 -11.61
N ILE A 221 14.30 23.76 -10.85
CA ILE A 221 14.15 25.13 -11.42
C ILE A 221 15.46 25.92 -11.46
N GLY A 222 16.59 25.28 -11.16
CA GLY A 222 17.92 25.83 -11.35
C GLY A 222 18.54 26.51 -10.12
N PHE A 223 17.96 26.43 -8.93
CA PHE A 223 18.55 26.95 -7.72
C PHE A 223 19.68 26.04 -7.19
N ASP A 224 20.76 26.64 -6.73
CA ASP A 224 21.82 25.90 -6.05
C ASP A 224 21.39 25.55 -4.62
N ILE A 225 21.03 24.27 -4.41
CA ILE A 225 20.63 23.72 -3.10
C ILE A 225 21.80 23.27 -2.22
N SER A 226 23.06 23.43 -2.70
CA SER A 226 24.25 23.09 -1.93
C SER A 226 24.44 23.99 -0.70
N LEU A 227 25.37 23.62 0.16
CA LEU A 227 25.72 24.45 1.32
C LEU A 227 26.21 25.85 0.94
N THR A 228 26.77 26.01 -0.26
CA THR A 228 27.31 27.27 -0.81
C THR A 228 26.25 28.07 -1.58
N GLY A 229 25.10 27.48 -1.94
CA GLY A 229 24.05 28.08 -2.77
C GLY A 229 23.26 29.23 -2.14
N GLY A 230 23.47 29.51 -0.86
CA GLY A 230 22.90 30.69 -0.18
C GLY A 230 21.43 30.55 0.25
N LEU A 231 20.68 29.49 -0.14
CA LEU A 231 19.32 29.29 0.32
C LEU A 231 19.26 28.94 1.81
N THR A 232 18.36 29.58 2.54
CA THR A 232 18.10 29.26 3.95
C THR A 232 17.20 28.02 4.08
N ALA A 233 17.19 27.40 5.26
CA ALA A 233 16.33 26.24 5.51
C ALA A 233 14.82 26.56 5.34
N PRO A 234 14.29 27.67 5.84
CA PRO A 234 12.90 28.05 5.55
C PRO A 234 12.60 28.27 4.06
N GLU A 235 13.53 28.82 3.28
CA GLU A 235 13.34 28.98 1.82
C GLU A 235 13.26 27.64 1.09
N LEU A 236 14.02 26.64 1.55
CA LEU A 236 14.02 25.29 0.94
C LEU A 236 12.73 24.48 1.14
N VAL A 237 11.94 24.82 2.15
CA VAL A 237 10.66 24.14 2.46
C VAL A 237 9.46 25.10 2.42
N SER A 238 9.61 26.23 1.75
CA SER A 238 8.54 27.20 1.51
C SER A 238 8.46 27.60 0.04
N GLY A 239 7.30 28.03 -0.39
CA GLY A 239 7.08 28.50 -1.75
C GLY A 239 7.65 29.90 -2.07
N SER A 240 8.50 30.51 -1.19
CA SER A 240 8.97 31.87 -1.37
C SER A 240 9.76 32.05 -2.66
N ARG A 241 10.73 31.20 -2.93
CA ARG A 241 11.57 31.24 -4.13
C ARG A 241 10.80 30.88 -5.41
N PHE A 242 9.80 30.02 -5.30
CA PHE A 242 8.91 29.70 -6.43
C PHE A 242 8.05 30.92 -6.81
N ARG A 243 7.53 31.68 -5.82
CA ARG A 243 6.79 32.91 -6.06
C ARG A 243 7.66 33.98 -6.74
N GLU A 244 8.92 34.14 -6.31
CA GLU A 244 9.89 35.05 -6.95
C GLU A 244 10.19 34.63 -8.40
N ALA A 245 10.21 33.31 -8.67
CA ALA A 245 10.37 32.75 -10.00
C ALA A 245 9.06 32.73 -10.80
N GLU A 246 7.96 33.31 -10.31
CA GLU A 246 6.62 33.25 -10.94
C GLU A 246 6.12 31.82 -11.21
N ILE A 247 6.46 30.86 -10.34
CA ILE A 247 5.97 29.47 -10.36
C ILE A 247 5.08 29.28 -9.12
N SER A 248 3.87 28.75 -9.31
CA SER A 248 2.92 28.46 -8.24
C SER A 248 2.43 27.02 -8.26
N GLY A 249 1.87 26.57 -7.13
CA GLY A 249 1.30 25.22 -7.02
C GLY A 249 2.33 24.10 -6.92
N VAL A 250 3.57 24.37 -6.52
CA VAL A 250 4.64 23.36 -6.35
C VAL A 250 4.96 23.16 -4.88
N VAL A 251 5.56 24.15 -4.25
CA VAL A 251 5.86 24.18 -2.81
C VAL A 251 4.90 25.17 -2.16
N GLU A 252 4.15 24.71 -1.19
CA GLU A 252 3.15 25.51 -0.47
C GLU A 252 3.35 25.28 1.04
N ASP A 253 2.92 26.20 1.88
CA ASP A 253 2.89 26.01 3.33
C ASP A 253 1.94 24.86 3.65
N ASP A 254 2.47 23.70 4.02
CA ASP A 254 1.72 22.45 4.17
C ASP A 254 1.82 21.82 5.58
N PHE A 255 1.56 20.51 5.67
CA PHE A 255 1.63 19.77 6.94
C PHE A 255 3.07 19.49 7.40
N PHE A 256 4.07 19.64 6.54
CA PHE A 256 5.39 19.02 6.69
C PHE A 256 6.55 20.03 6.89
N ASP A 257 6.30 21.32 6.87
CA ASP A 257 7.28 22.40 7.08
C ASP A 257 7.65 22.63 8.56
N TRP A 258 7.02 21.92 9.50
CA TRP A 258 7.19 22.09 10.96
C TRP A 258 8.65 21.96 11.45
N PRO A 259 9.56 21.17 10.81
CA PRO A 259 10.92 20.99 11.34
C PRO A 259 11.70 22.27 11.43
N VAL A 260 11.54 23.23 10.51
CA VAL A 260 12.30 24.50 10.51
C VAL A 260 12.02 25.39 11.74
N ASN A 261 10.90 25.15 12.41
CA ASN A 261 10.48 25.88 13.60
C ASN A 261 10.98 25.23 14.91
N ILE A 262 11.70 24.09 14.81
CA ILE A 262 12.28 23.38 15.97
C ILE A 262 13.78 23.62 16.01
N GLU A 263 14.35 23.75 17.21
CA GLU A 263 15.79 23.89 17.41
C GLU A 263 16.53 22.68 16.78
N GLY A 264 17.53 22.95 15.93
CA GLY A 264 18.22 21.91 15.14
C GLY A 264 17.58 21.56 13.80
N GLY A 265 16.30 21.91 13.57
CA GLY A 265 15.59 21.56 12.35
C GLY A 265 16.14 22.27 11.10
N ALA A 266 16.52 23.55 11.20
CA ALA A 266 17.14 24.27 10.10
C ALA A 266 18.48 23.61 9.66
N GLN A 267 19.26 23.11 10.60
CA GLN A 267 20.51 22.38 10.31
C GLN A 267 20.21 21.04 9.63
N PHE A 268 19.15 20.36 10.04
CA PHE A 268 18.69 19.12 9.42
C PHE A 268 18.32 19.34 7.95
N VAL A 269 17.48 20.34 7.64
CA VAL A 269 17.06 20.69 6.26
C VAL A 269 18.28 21.01 5.39
N ARG A 270 19.24 21.78 5.89
CA ARG A 270 20.48 22.12 5.17
C ARG A 270 21.34 20.88 4.89
N SER A 271 21.43 19.93 5.83
CA SER A 271 22.14 18.67 5.64
C SER A 271 21.47 17.79 4.58
N LEU A 272 20.14 17.74 4.57
CA LEU A 272 19.36 17.01 3.55
C LEU A 272 19.58 17.64 2.17
N ALA A 273 19.49 18.95 2.04
CA ALA A 273 19.73 19.67 0.79
C ALA A 273 21.16 19.42 0.24
N SER A 274 22.18 19.45 1.10
CA SER A 274 23.56 19.15 0.72
C SER A 274 23.73 17.73 0.17
N ARG A 275 22.98 16.76 0.66
CA ARG A 275 23.00 15.39 0.08
C ARG A 275 22.28 15.32 -1.26
N LEU A 276 21.18 16.04 -1.40
CA LEU A 276 20.39 16.08 -2.64
C LEU A 276 21.10 16.83 -3.76
N SER A 277 21.95 17.83 -3.44
CA SER A 277 22.75 18.56 -4.42
C SER A 277 23.77 17.69 -5.17
N ARG A 278 24.02 16.48 -4.71
CA ARG A 278 24.88 15.49 -5.37
C ARG A 278 24.26 14.85 -6.61
N PHE A 279 22.96 14.99 -6.79
CA PHE A 279 22.27 14.46 -7.96
C PHE A 279 22.09 15.55 -9.01
N ASP A 280 22.27 15.16 -10.27
CA ASP A 280 21.95 16.02 -11.41
C ASP A 280 20.45 15.95 -11.72
N TRP A 281 19.67 16.84 -11.12
CA TRP A 281 18.22 16.92 -11.31
C TRP A 281 17.81 17.59 -12.62
N SER A 282 18.76 18.02 -13.45
CA SER A 282 18.44 18.74 -14.71
C SER A 282 17.81 17.87 -15.78
N ARG A 283 18.10 16.56 -15.79
CA ARG A 283 17.66 15.61 -16.82
C ARG A 283 17.29 14.25 -16.22
N PRO A 284 16.20 14.12 -15.48
CA PRO A 284 15.73 12.82 -15.03
C PRO A 284 15.12 12.05 -16.19
N ASP A 285 15.54 10.80 -16.35
CA ASP A 285 15.05 9.94 -17.44
C ASP A 285 13.69 9.31 -17.15
N HIS A 286 13.28 9.25 -15.85
CA HIS A 286 12.09 8.56 -15.36
C HIS A 286 11.48 9.27 -14.16
N ASP A 287 10.33 8.76 -13.68
CA ASP A 287 9.70 9.19 -12.43
C ASP A 287 10.59 8.82 -11.20
N ALA A 288 11.57 9.67 -10.94
CA ALA A 288 12.54 9.50 -9.86
C ALA A 288 11.88 9.47 -8.47
N LEU A 289 10.84 10.26 -8.27
CA LEU A 289 10.15 10.41 -6.97
C LEU A 289 9.29 9.21 -6.63
N LYS A 290 8.72 8.51 -7.62
CA LYS A 290 8.05 7.24 -7.44
C LYS A 290 8.98 6.20 -6.80
N HIS A 291 10.19 6.06 -7.33
CA HIS A 291 11.16 5.11 -6.79
C HIS A 291 11.57 5.46 -5.35
N LEU A 292 11.66 6.74 -5.02
CA LEU A 292 11.90 7.18 -3.65
C LEU A 292 10.76 6.78 -2.73
N TYR A 293 9.51 7.08 -3.10
CA TYR A 293 8.33 6.72 -2.30
C TYR A 293 8.23 5.20 -2.08
N GLU A 294 8.39 4.42 -3.16
CA GLU A 294 8.37 2.95 -3.09
C GLU A 294 9.48 2.36 -2.20
N ALA A 295 10.62 3.06 -2.11
CA ALA A 295 11.75 2.63 -1.30
C ALA A 295 11.62 2.99 0.19
N VAL A 296 10.88 4.05 0.52
CA VAL A 296 10.68 4.54 1.88
C VAL A 296 9.43 3.91 2.52
N ILE A 297 8.29 3.97 1.85
CA ILE A 297 7.04 3.42 2.38
C ILE A 297 6.96 1.92 2.10
N SER A 298 6.74 1.12 3.15
CA SER A 298 6.72 -0.34 3.05
C SER A 298 5.62 -0.83 2.11
N GLN A 299 5.86 -1.93 1.39
CA GLN A 299 4.85 -2.55 0.53
C GLN A 299 3.57 -2.90 1.32
N GLN A 300 3.70 -3.35 2.57
CA GLN A 300 2.54 -3.69 3.41
C GLN A 300 1.70 -2.46 3.73
N THR A 301 2.33 -1.32 3.99
CA THR A 301 1.66 -0.04 4.22
C THR A 301 0.93 0.38 2.95
N ARG A 302 1.58 0.40 1.80
CA ARG A 302 0.99 0.75 0.50
C ARG A 302 -0.19 -0.16 0.12
N GLU A 303 -0.07 -1.48 0.29
CA GLU A 303 -1.16 -2.43 0.07
C GLU A 303 -2.34 -2.23 1.02
N ALA A 304 -2.08 -1.84 2.28
CA ALA A 304 -3.13 -1.49 3.24
C ALA A 304 -3.89 -0.21 2.82
N LEU A 305 -3.19 0.71 2.17
CA LEU A 305 -3.70 1.96 1.62
C LEU A 305 -4.42 1.77 0.26
N GLY A 306 -4.30 0.58 -0.36
CA GLY A 306 -4.85 0.32 -1.69
C GLY A 306 -4.05 0.97 -2.83
N GLU A 307 -2.83 1.39 -2.55
CA GLU A 307 -1.93 2.03 -3.50
C GLU A 307 -1.14 0.99 -4.30
N TYR A 308 -1.33 1.00 -5.61
CA TYR A 308 -0.60 0.15 -6.55
C TYR A 308 0.02 1.00 -7.64
N TYR A 309 1.34 1.15 -7.59
CA TYR A 309 2.06 1.97 -8.56
C TYR A 309 2.08 1.35 -9.96
N THR A 310 1.78 2.18 -10.95
CA THR A 310 1.79 1.79 -12.37
C THR A 310 3.24 1.70 -12.86
N PRO A 311 3.65 0.62 -13.55
CA PRO A 311 4.94 0.59 -14.22
C PRO A 311 5.04 1.72 -15.25
N ASP A 312 6.21 2.33 -15.33
CA ASP A 312 6.45 3.51 -16.15
C ASP A 312 6.13 3.25 -17.63
N TRP A 313 6.61 2.12 -18.17
CA TRP A 313 6.31 1.69 -19.54
C TRP A 313 4.80 1.53 -19.83
N LEU A 314 4.00 1.16 -18.81
CA LEU A 314 2.55 0.99 -19.00
C LEU A 314 1.87 2.36 -19.06
N ALA A 315 2.28 3.30 -18.21
CA ALA A 315 1.76 4.67 -18.27
C ALA A 315 2.09 5.34 -19.62
N GLU A 316 3.33 5.17 -20.10
CA GLU A 316 3.76 5.66 -21.42
C GLU A 316 2.93 5.03 -22.56
N ALA A 317 2.73 3.70 -22.51
CA ALA A 317 1.91 3.00 -23.50
C ALA A 317 0.46 3.49 -23.52
N MET A 318 -0.14 3.72 -22.33
CA MET A 318 -1.52 4.19 -22.22
C MET A 318 -1.68 5.63 -22.67
N VAL A 319 -0.74 6.52 -22.35
CA VAL A 319 -0.74 7.90 -22.82
C VAL A 319 -0.64 7.93 -24.35
N ALA A 320 0.28 7.18 -24.94
CA ALA A 320 0.46 7.10 -26.39
C ALA A 320 -0.79 6.53 -27.11
N ASP A 321 -1.59 5.68 -26.45
CA ASP A 321 -2.82 5.13 -27.03
C ASP A 321 -4.00 6.10 -26.98
N VAL A 322 -4.18 6.81 -25.86
CA VAL A 322 -5.39 7.60 -25.61
C VAL A 322 -5.25 9.07 -25.95
N ASP A 323 -4.07 9.68 -25.82
CA ASP A 323 -3.78 11.08 -26.11
C ASP A 323 -3.34 11.24 -27.57
N GLN A 324 -4.34 11.23 -28.47
CA GLN A 324 -4.10 11.20 -29.92
C GLN A 324 -3.83 12.58 -30.54
N THR A 325 -4.30 13.63 -29.89
CA THR A 325 -4.13 15.04 -30.31
C THR A 325 -3.61 15.89 -29.15
N PRO A 326 -2.35 15.71 -28.71
CA PRO A 326 -1.84 16.27 -27.45
C PRO A 326 -1.99 17.78 -27.31
N LEU A 327 -1.94 18.54 -28.44
CA LEU A 327 -2.10 19.99 -28.41
C LEU A 327 -3.58 20.46 -28.33
N GLU A 328 -4.53 19.55 -28.49
CA GLU A 328 -5.96 19.82 -28.41
C GLU A 328 -6.62 19.13 -27.22
N ASP A 329 -6.08 17.99 -26.84
CA ASP A 329 -6.61 17.17 -25.73
C ASP A 329 -6.32 17.80 -24.37
N ARG A 330 -7.31 17.66 -23.48
CA ARG A 330 -7.18 17.99 -22.06
C ARG A 330 -7.16 16.70 -21.27
N VAL A 331 -5.98 16.34 -20.76
CA VAL A 331 -5.72 15.11 -20.03
C VAL A 331 -5.86 15.35 -18.52
N LEU A 332 -6.65 14.55 -17.84
CA LEU A 332 -6.76 14.55 -16.38
C LEU A 332 -6.52 13.15 -15.82
N ASP A 333 -5.58 13.05 -14.89
CA ASP A 333 -5.47 11.89 -14.00
C ASP A 333 -6.16 12.21 -12.66
N PRO A 334 -7.34 11.61 -12.37
CA PRO A 334 -8.11 11.90 -11.16
C PRO A 334 -7.61 11.15 -9.91
N SER A 335 -6.54 10.36 -10.02
CA SER A 335 -5.87 9.61 -8.93
C SER A 335 -4.37 9.50 -9.21
N CYS A 336 -3.72 10.67 -9.40
CA CYS A 336 -2.42 10.74 -10.04
C CYS A 336 -1.26 10.11 -9.23
N GLY A 337 -1.46 9.82 -7.94
CA GLY A 337 -0.40 9.34 -7.09
C GLY A 337 0.82 10.28 -7.13
N SER A 338 2.01 9.74 -7.34
CA SER A 338 3.25 10.51 -7.52
C SER A 338 3.39 11.18 -8.90
N GLY A 339 2.41 11.02 -9.81
CA GLY A 339 2.36 11.72 -11.10
C GLY A 339 2.90 10.94 -12.30
N THR A 340 2.96 9.61 -12.27
CA THR A 340 3.52 8.80 -13.37
C THR A 340 2.83 9.04 -14.71
N PHE A 341 1.49 9.05 -14.77
CA PHE A 341 0.75 9.38 -16.00
C PHE A 341 0.92 10.85 -16.39
N VAL A 342 0.90 11.75 -15.41
CA VAL A 342 1.12 13.19 -15.62
C VAL A 342 2.49 13.44 -16.24
N PHE A 343 3.54 12.74 -15.78
CA PHE A 343 4.89 12.84 -16.34
C PHE A 343 4.92 12.54 -17.85
N HIS A 344 4.31 11.42 -18.26
CA HIS A 344 4.29 11.03 -19.67
C HIS A 344 3.38 11.94 -20.51
N ALA A 345 2.23 12.37 -19.97
CA ALA A 345 1.33 13.30 -20.67
C ALA A 345 2.00 14.67 -20.90
N VAL A 346 2.72 15.22 -19.91
CA VAL A 346 3.51 16.46 -20.06
C VAL A 346 4.56 16.31 -21.15
N ARG A 347 5.31 15.20 -21.16
CA ARG A 347 6.34 14.94 -22.18
C ARG A 347 5.73 14.78 -23.58
N THR A 348 4.62 14.07 -23.69
CA THR A 348 3.90 13.90 -24.96
C THR A 348 3.43 15.25 -25.50
N TYR A 349 2.83 16.09 -24.64
CA TYR A 349 2.42 17.44 -25.03
C TYR A 349 3.61 18.29 -25.50
N LEU A 350 4.70 18.35 -24.75
CA LEU A 350 5.88 19.15 -25.08
C LEU A 350 6.58 18.67 -26.36
N ALA A 351 6.65 17.35 -26.59
CA ALA A 351 7.18 16.79 -27.83
C ALA A 351 6.32 17.17 -29.06
N ALA A 352 4.98 17.18 -28.91
CA ALA A 352 4.07 17.64 -29.94
C ALA A 352 4.22 19.15 -30.19
N ALA A 353 4.39 19.97 -29.14
CA ALA A 353 4.63 21.40 -29.23
C ALA A 353 5.94 21.72 -30.01
N ASP A 354 7.01 20.97 -29.73
CA ASP A 354 8.28 21.09 -30.46
C ASP A 354 8.13 20.74 -31.94
N GLN A 355 7.44 19.63 -32.22
CA GLN A 355 7.18 19.23 -33.62
C GLN A 355 6.33 20.28 -34.38
N ALA A 356 5.41 20.96 -33.69
CA ALA A 356 4.59 22.01 -34.23
C ALA A 356 5.30 23.40 -34.27
N GLY A 357 6.52 23.50 -33.71
CA GLY A 357 7.27 24.76 -33.63
C GLY A 357 6.65 25.80 -32.71
N VAL A 358 5.93 25.37 -31.66
CA VAL A 358 5.32 26.27 -30.67
C VAL A 358 6.43 26.84 -29.77
N PRO A 359 6.50 28.19 -29.59
CA PRO A 359 7.49 28.80 -28.68
C PRO A 359 7.34 28.28 -27.25
N ASN A 360 8.48 28.15 -26.53
CA ASN A 360 8.52 27.54 -25.19
C ASN A 360 7.55 28.21 -24.22
N GLY A 361 7.54 29.55 -24.13
CA GLY A 361 6.64 30.26 -23.21
C GLY A 361 5.17 30.00 -23.49
N LYS A 362 4.77 29.92 -24.80
CA LYS A 362 3.40 29.56 -25.17
C LYS A 362 3.10 28.09 -24.86
N ALA A 363 4.03 27.17 -25.17
CA ALA A 363 3.86 25.75 -24.89
C ALA A 363 3.65 25.50 -23.39
N LEU A 364 4.41 26.18 -22.53
CA LEU A 364 4.27 26.03 -21.06
C LEU A 364 2.98 26.67 -20.51
N ALA A 365 2.55 27.82 -21.07
CA ALA A 365 1.29 28.44 -20.66
C ALA A 365 0.09 27.55 -21.04
N ASP A 366 0.07 27.02 -22.26
CA ASP A 366 -1.01 26.14 -22.73
C ASP A 366 -1.01 24.79 -22.00
N LEU A 367 0.18 24.22 -21.72
CA LEU A 367 0.36 22.93 -21.03
C LEU A 367 -0.44 22.88 -19.73
N THR A 368 -0.49 23.96 -18.95
CA THR A 368 -1.17 23.99 -17.65
C THR A 368 -2.69 23.79 -17.75
N SER A 369 -3.28 24.04 -18.92
CA SER A 369 -4.69 23.78 -19.21
C SER A 369 -4.93 22.43 -19.89
N HIS A 370 -3.87 21.76 -20.37
CA HIS A 370 -3.96 20.52 -21.14
C HIS A 370 -3.62 19.28 -20.30
N VAL A 371 -2.72 19.38 -19.31
CA VAL A 371 -2.34 18.23 -18.48
C VAL A 371 -2.52 18.55 -17.03
N MET A 372 -3.42 17.83 -16.37
CA MET A 372 -3.81 18.06 -14.97
C MET A 372 -3.79 16.76 -14.18
N GLY A 373 -3.54 16.87 -12.87
CA GLY A 373 -3.58 15.75 -11.93
C GLY A 373 -4.35 16.09 -10.66
N MET A 374 -4.88 15.07 -10.01
CA MET A 374 -5.55 15.20 -8.71
C MET A 374 -5.35 13.96 -7.88
N ASP A 375 -5.11 14.13 -6.58
CA ASP A 375 -5.09 13.03 -5.62
C ASP A 375 -5.56 13.49 -4.24
N VAL A 376 -6.05 12.57 -3.44
CA VAL A 376 -6.52 12.85 -2.07
C VAL A 376 -5.39 12.74 -1.05
N HIS A 377 -4.26 12.12 -1.43
CA HIS A 377 -3.11 11.88 -0.57
C HIS A 377 -2.13 13.06 -0.63
N PRO A 378 -1.90 13.82 0.47
CA PRO A 378 -1.10 15.05 0.41
C PRO A 378 0.35 14.84 -0.01
N VAL A 379 0.99 13.74 0.43
CA VAL A 379 2.36 13.42 0.01
C VAL A 379 2.42 13.12 -1.48
N ALA A 380 1.48 12.32 -1.99
CA ALA A 380 1.41 11.98 -3.40
C ALA A 380 1.29 13.23 -4.27
N VAL A 381 0.43 14.17 -3.88
CA VAL A 381 0.25 15.44 -4.60
C VAL A 381 1.54 16.27 -4.65
N THR A 382 2.27 16.38 -3.53
CA THR A 382 3.55 17.12 -3.53
C THR A 382 4.57 16.42 -4.44
N LEU A 383 4.65 15.09 -4.40
CA LEU A 383 5.51 14.33 -5.32
C LEU A 383 5.09 14.55 -6.78
N ALA A 384 3.79 14.51 -7.10
CA ALA A 384 3.29 14.70 -8.45
C ALA A 384 3.55 16.12 -8.99
N ARG A 385 3.50 17.14 -8.14
CA ARG A 385 3.86 18.53 -8.49
C ARG A 385 5.32 18.65 -8.90
N VAL A 386 6.21 18.01 -8.13
CA VAL A 386 7.64 17.98 -8.46
C VAL A 386 7.90 17.12 -9.69
N THR A 387 7.20 16.00 -9.84
CA THR A 387 7.24 15.15 -11.04
C THR A 387 6.82 15.91 -12.30
N TYR A 388 5.83 16.82 -12.18
CA TYR A 388 5.43 17.70 -13.27
C TYR A 388 6.57 18.63 -13.71
N LEU A 389 7.29 19.25 -12.76
CA LEU A 389 8.46 20.08 -13.08
C LEU A 389 9.61 19.26 -13.69
N LEU A 390 9.85 18.06 -13.16
CA LEU A 390 10.85 17.13 -13.71
C LEU A 390 10.51 16.74 -15.17
N ALA A 391 9.23 16.58 -15.49
CA ALA A 391 8.78 16.29 -16.85
C ALA A 391 9.02 17.46 -17.81
N ILE A 392 8.85 18.70 -17.34
CA ILE A 392 9.18 19.91 -18.12
C ILE A 392 10.69 20.04 -18.34
N GLY A 393 11.48 19.83 -17.29
CA GLY A 393 12.94 19.89 -17.31
C GLY A 393 13.50 21.31 -17.11
N THR A 394 14.72 21.37 -16.55
CA THR A 394 15.37 22.62 -16.12
C THR A 394 15.59 23.61 -17.29
N GLU A 395 15.93 23.09 -18.49
CA GLU A 395 16.19 23.93 -19.66
C GLU A 395 15.00 24.82 -20.02
N ARG A 396 13.78 24.24 -20.06
CA ARG A 396 12.53 24.96 -20.34
C ARG A 396 12.11 25.89 -19.19
N LEU A 397 12.31 25.44 -17.95
CA LEU A 397 11.94 26.18 -16.75
C LEU A 397 12.85 27.40 -16.52
N SER A 398 14.09 27.37 -17.01
CA SER A 398 15.08 28.46 -16.91
C SER A 398 15.12 29.38 -18.14
N ALA A 399 14.29 29.11 -19.16
CA ALA A 399 14.27 29.91 -20.39
C ALA A 399 13.67 31.30 -20.14
N ASP A 400 14.26 32.32 -20.75
CA ASP A 400 13.85 33.74 -20.59
C ASP A 400 12.41 33.99 -21.02
N ASP A 401 11.86 33.22 -21.96
CA ASP A 401 10.49 33.33 -22.49
C ASP A 401 9.46 32.50 -21.73
N ARG A 402 9.82 31.87 -20.59
CA ARG A 402 8.94 30.95 -19.87
C ARG A 402 7.60 31.56 -19.44
N GLY A 403 7.61 32.77 -18.94
CA GLY A 403 6.43 33.37 -18.31
C GLY A 403 5.99 32.75 -16.98
N PRO A 404 4.89 33.21 -16.37
CA PRO A 404 4.31 32.62 -15.19
C PRO A 404 3.84 31.20 -15.42
N LEU A 405 4.03 30.30 -14.45
CA LEU A 405 3.65 28.90 -14.50
C LEU A 405 2.88 28.47 -13.24
N ALA A 406 1.67 27.93 -13.39
CA ALA A 406 0.91 27.35 -12.29
C ALA A 406 0.77 25.84 -12.50
N VAL A 407 1.41 25.02 -11.65
CA VAL A 407 1.37 23.55 -11.78
C VAL A 407 -0.02 23.02 -11.42
N PRO A 408 -0.77 22.40 -12.34
CA PRO A 408 -2.16 22.02 -12.16
C PRO A 408 -2.31 20.62 -11.56
N VAL A 409 -1.69 20.39 -10.41
CA VAL A 409 -1.84 19.16 -9.62
C VAL A 409 -2.48 19.50 -8.28
N PHE A 410 -3.67 18.96 -8.03
CA PHE A 410 -4.55 19.38 -6.95
C PHE A 410 -4.67 18.32 -5.86
N LEU A 411 -4.64 18.75 -4.59
CA LEU A 411 -5.04 17.91 -3.48
C LEU A 411 -6.57 17.96 -3.37
N GLY A 412 -7.25 16.83 -3.55
CA GLY A 412 -8.70 16.82 -3.46
C GLY A 412 -9.33 15.44 -3.60
N ASP A 413 -10.57 15.32 -3.16
CA ASP A 413 -11.37 14.10 -3.27
C ASP A 413 -12.05 13.99 -4.64
N SER A 414 -11.49 13.19 -5.53
CA SER A 414 -12.03 12.94 -6.87
C SER A 414 -13.38 12.25 -6.89
N MET A 415 -13.68 11.50 -5.82
CA MET A 415 -14.96 10.80 -5.66
C MET A 415 -16.09 11.76 -5.31
N GLN A 416 -15.77 12.87 -4.65
CA GLN A 416 -16.75 13.76 -4.03
C GLN A 416 -17.80 12.93 -3.25
N TRP A 417 -17.31 12.17 -2.25
CA TRP A 417 -18.12 11.26 -1.43
C TRP A 417 -19.31 11.97 -0.76
N GLU A 418 -19.13 13.22 -0.38
CA GLU A 418 -20.21 14.09 0.01
C GLU A 418 -20.79 14.68 -1.27
N GLU A 419 -21.84 14.01 -1.79
CA GLU A 419 -22.74 14.74 -2.65
C GLU A 419 -23.26 15.86 -1.76
N HIS A 420 -22.77 17.08 -1.99
CA HIS A 420 -23.43 18.26 -1.47
C HIS A 420 -24.78 18.36 -2.19
N ARG A 421 -25.75 17.52 -1.82
CA ARG A 421 -27.14 17.64 -2.27
C ARG A 421 -27.68 19.04 -2.04
N ASP A 422 -27.16 19.70 -0.99
CA ASP A 422 -27.45 21.10 -0.71
C ASP A 422 -26.79 22.10 -1.68
N LEU A 423 -25.76 21.67 -2.44
CA LEU A 423 -25.14 22.49 -3.48
C LEU A 423 -26.01 22.65 -4.75
N TYR A 424 -27.05 21.85 -4.92
CA TYR A 424 -27.97 21.87 -6.08
C TYR A 424 -29.44 22.03 -5.71
N SER A 425 -29.80 22.24 -4.42
CA SER A 425 -31.14 22.68 -4.10
C SER A 425 -31.30 24.13 -4.57
N GLU A 426 -32.32 24.42 -5.36
CA GLU A 426 -32.66 25.77 -5.85
C GLU A 426 -32.82 26.80 -4.72
N ASP A 427 -32.92 26.35 -3.47
CA ASP A 427 -33.12 27.16 -2.25
C ASP A 427 -31.88 27.26 -1.35
N ALA A 428 -30.77 26.56 -1.63
CA ALA A 428 -29.52 26.70 -0.85
C ALA A 428 -28.68 27.83 -1.45
N ALA A 429 -28.36 28.83 -0.61
CA ALA A 429 -27.52 29.97 -0.95
C ALA A 429 -26.34 29.58 -1.84
N ASP A 430 -26.00 30.44 -2.80
CA ASP A 430 -24.94 30.28 -3.83
C ASP A 430 -23.52 30.24 -3.20
N ALA A 431 -23.30 29.32 -2.26
CA ALA A 431 -22.12 29.23 -1.41
C ALA A 431 -21.57 27.81 -1.25
N VAL A 432 -20.26 27.70 -1.06
CA VAL A 432 -19.52 26.48 -0.68
C VAL A 432 -19.11 26.61 0.78
N ILE A 433 -19.44 25.60 1.61
CA ILE A 433 -19.18 25.59 3.04
C ILE A 433 -18.06 24.60 3.35
N VAL A 434 -17.04 25.03 4.09
CA VAL A 434 -15.94 24.19 4.59
C VAL A 434 -15.98 24.16 6.11
N SER A 435 -16.30 23.00 6.68
CA SER A 435 -16.39 22.84 8.13
C SER A 435 -15.01 22.83 8.80
N THR A 436 -14.85 23.62 9.85
CA THR A 436 -13.65 23.67 10.70
C THR A 436 -13.75 22.79 11.95
N ALA A 437 -14.88 22.10 12.14
CA ALA A 437 -15.11 21.21 13.29
C ALA A 437 -14.20 19.99 13.27
N GLY A 438 -13.53 19.72 14.39
CA GLY A 438 -12.74 18.50 14.59
C GLY A 438 -13.64 17.30 14.94
N ASP A 439 -13.08 16.07 14.89
CA ASP A 439 -13.76 14.78 15.17
C ASP A 439 -14.40 14.66 16.60
N GLU A 440 -14.17 15.59 17.50
CA GLU A 440 -14.76 15.59 18.86
C GLU A 440 -16.29 15.73 18.84
N LEU A 441 -16.91 16.18 17.75
CA LEU A 441 -18.36 16.31 17.59
C LEU A 441 -19.08 14.97 17.34
N VAL A 442 -18.39 13.91 16.99
CA VAL A 442 -18.96 12.57 16.77
C VAL A 442 -19.13 11.79 18.08
N SER A 443 -18.49 12.23 19.18
CA SER A 443 -18.49 11.54 20.49
C SER A 443 -19.38 12.23 21.55
N GLY A 444 -20.56 12.71 21.18
CA GLY A 444 -21.65 12.95 22.15
C GLY A 444 -21.45 14.01 23.25
N GLY A 445 -20.60 15.01 23.04
CA GLY A 445 -20.45 16.15 23.93
C GLY A 445 -20.99 17.41 23.25
N GLY A 446 -22.02 18.04 23.87
CA GLY A 446 -22.82 19.17 23.37
C GLY A 446 -22.01 20.31 22.74
N GLY A 447 -21.69 20.17 21.45
CA GLY A 447 -21.15 21.24 20.62
C GLY A 447 -22.28 22.16 20.15
N THR A 448 -21.98 23.44 20.06
CA THR A 448 -22.90 24.45 19.52
C THR A 448 -23.31 24.07 18.08
N LEU A 449 -24.61 24.25 17.80
CA LEU A 449 -25.23 23.91 16.49
C LEU A 449 -24.68 24.71 15.30
N PHE A 450 -23.76 25.63 15.53
CA PHE A 450 -23.07 26.48 14.55
C PHE A 450 -21.57 26.35 14.81
N GLY A 451 -20.92 25.38 14.15
CA GLY A 451 -19.45 25.37 14.05
C GLY A 451 -18.98 26.63 13.31
N ASP A 452 -17.74 27.03 13.54
CA ASP A 452 -17.11 28.16 12.82
C ASP A 452 -16.79 27.73 11.38
N ASP A 453 -17.82 27.62 10.51
CA ASP A 453 -17.65 27.19 9.12
C ASP A 453 -17.09 28.33 8.26
N LEU A 454 -16.26 27.96 7.27
CA LEU A 454 -15.77 28.89 6.26
C LEU A 454 -16.69 28.83 5.05
N ILE A 455 -17.29 30.00 4.67
CA ILE A 455 -18.34 30.10 3.64
C ILE A 455 -17.79 30.91 2.44
N PHE A 456 -17.86 30.34 1.25
CA PHE A 456 -17.34 30.96 0.04
C PHE A 456 -18.41 31.06 -1.06
N PRO A 457 -18.59 32.27 -1.69
CA PRO A 457 -19.50 32.43 -2.82
C PRO A 457 -19.10 31.54 -4.00
N ARG A 458 -20.03 30.75 -4.55
CA ARG A 458 -19.80 29.83 -5.66
C ARG A 458 -19.24 30.52 -6.90
N THR A 459 -19.70 31.71 -7.19
CA THR A 459 -19.21 32.50 -8.34
C THR A 459 -17.74 32.91 -8.21
N ILE A 460 -17.24 33.10 -6.97
CA ILE A 460 -15.81 33.35 -6.70
C ILE A 460 -15.04 32.04 -6.75
N VAL A 461 -15.57 30.98 -6.18
CA VAL A 461 -14.99 29.62 -6.21
C VAL A 461 -14.80 29.12 -7.66
N SER A 462 -15.69 29.50 -8.55
CA SER A 462 -15.63 29.09 -9.97
C SER A 462 -14.48 29.71 -10.76
N ASP A 463 -13.92 30.83 -10.31
CA ASP A 463 -12.69 31.42 -10.83
C ASP A 463 -11.53 31.07 -9.89
N THR A 464 -10.86 29.96 -10.18
CA THR A 464 -9.83 29.36 -9.31
C THR A 464 -8.66 30.30 -9.01
N GLU A 465 -8.19 31.06 -10.00
CA GLU A 465 -7.09 32.00 -9.79
C GLU A 465 -7.49 33.17 -8.89
N ARG A 466 -8.69 33.70 -9.15
CA ARG A 466 -9.24 34.77 -8.31
C ARG A 466 -9.51 34.28 -6.89
N PHE A 467 -10.08 33.11 -6.75
CA PHE A 467 -10.31 32.46 -5.48
C PHE A 467 -8.99 32.27 -4.69
N ASP A 468 -7.98 31.69 -5.32
CA ASP A 468 -6.68 31.44 -4.70
C ASP A 468 -6.00 32.74 -4.24
N ARG A 469 -6.08 33.81 -5.06
CA ARG A 469 -5.58 35.14 -4.66
C ARG A 469 -6.33 35.69 -3.44
N ILE A 470 -7.66 35.62 -3.43
CA ILE A 470 -8.48 36.09 -2.31
C ILE A 470 -8.13 35.32 -1.03
N ILE A 471 -8.13 33.98 -1.09
CA ILE A 471 -7.88 33.14 0.09
C ILE A 471 -6.47 33.33 0.64
N SER A 472 -5.46 33.38 -0.22
CA SER A 472 -4.08 33.62 0.21
C SER A 472 -3.94 34.99 0.90
N GLN A 473 -4.51 36.05 0.32
CA GLN A 473 -4.47 37.38 0.93
C GLN A 473 -5.27 37.47 2.23
N MET A 474 -6.43 36.76 2.32
CA MET A 474 -7.21 36.67 3.55
C MET A 474 -6.46 35.89 4.65
N ALA A 475 -5.85 34.75 4.32
CA ALA A 475 -5.06 33.96 5.24
C ALA A 475 -3.86 34.75 5.78
N ASP A 476 -3.14 35.48 4.92
CA ASP A 476 -2.04 36.35 5.34
C ASP A 476 -2.51 37.55 6.22
N ALA A 477 -3.63 38.17 5.86
CA ALA A 477 -4.19 39.25 6.67
C ALA A 477 -4.77 38.77 8.02
N ALA A 478 -5.22 37.51 8.10
CA ALA A 478 -5.72 36.93 9.33
C ALA A 478 -4.60 36.75 10.40
N LYS A 479 -3.33 36.73 9.99
CA LYS A 479 -2.15 36.69 10.88
C LYS A 479 -1.94 37.99 11.65
N ASP A 480 -2.59 39.08 11.26
CA ASP A 480 -2.50 40.37 11.98
C ASP A 480 -3.17 40.27 13.36
N THR A 481 -2.37 40.29 14.42
CA THR A 481 -2.81 40.23 15.82
C THR A 481 -3.21 41.60 16.39
N SER A 482 -3.17 42.67 15.57
CA SER A 482 -3.57 44.01 16.01
C SER A 482 -5.06 44.08 16.37
N GLU A 483 -5.49 45.09 17.15
CA GLU A 483 -6.90 45.34 17.48
C GLU A 483 -7.68 45.94 16.30
N THR A 484 -7.10 45.97 15.10
CA THR A 484 -7.74 46.49 13.88
C THR A 484 -9.00 45.69 13.52
N HIS A 485 -10.07 46.41 13.27
CA HIS A 485 -11.37 45.78 12.97
C HIS A 485 -11.30 44.92 11.68
N ASN A 486 -11.91 43.70 11.67
CA ASN A 486 -11.86 42.73 10.57
C ASN A 486 -12.21 43.35 9.20
N LYS A 487 -13.26 44.18 9.15
CA LYS A 487 -13.66 44.89 7.90
C LYS A 487 -12.57 45.79 7.33
N THR A 488 -11.76 46.41 8.18
CA THR A 488 -10.67 47.28 7.72
C THR A 488 -9.54 46.48 7.08
N LEU A 489 -9.29 45.25 7.53
CA LEU A 489 -8.25 44.38 7.00
C LEU A 489 -8.69 43.69 5.70
N VAL A 490 -9.95 43.21 5.63
CA VAL A 490 -10.43 42.45 4.48
C VAL A 490 -10.92 43.29 3.31
N ALA A 491 -11.47 44.49 3.56
CA ALA A 491 -12.03 45.37 2.52
C ALA A 491 -11.04 45.72 1.40
N PRO A 492 -9.76 46.06 1.65
CA PRO A 492 -8.77 46.28 0.60
C PRO A 492 -8.54 45.07 -0.29
N ILE A 493 -8.61 43.86 0.30
CA ILE A 493 -8.44 42.57 -0.41
C ILE A 493 -9.60 42.38 -1.37
N LEU A 494 -10.85 42.53 -0.89
CA LEU A 494 -12.05 42.38 -1.67
C LEU A 494 -12.12 43.41 -2.82
N ASN A 495 -11.71 44.67 -2.54
CA ASN A 495 -11.66 45.72 -3.56
C ASN A 495 -10.65 45.43 -4.66
N ARG A 496 -9.42 45.01 -4.32
CA ARG A 496 -8.38 44.63 -5.30
C ARG A 496 -8.80 43.48 -6.19
N ASN A 497 -9.58 42.56 -5.65
CA ASN A 497 -10.07 41.37 -6.37
C ASN A 497 -11.46 41.59 -6.99
N HIS A 498 -11.93 42.84 -7.10
CA HIS A 498 -13.20 43.24 -7.74
C HIS A 498 -14.43 42.52 -7.21
N VAL A 499 -14.47 42.21 -5.91
CA VAL A 499 -15.66 41.67 -5.26
C VAL A 499 -16.59 42.83 -4.94
N SER A 500 -17.58 43.12 -5.83
CA SER A 500 -18.49 44.25 -5.72
C SER A 500 -19.86 43.89 -5.16
N ASP A 501 -20.29 42.65 -5.30
CA ASP A 501 -21.57 42.14 -4.82
C ASP A 501 -21.67 42.19 -3.28
N PRO A 502 -22.69 42.80 -2.69
CA PRO A 502 -22.82 42.98 -1.25
C PRO A 502 -22.93 41.66 -0.48
N GLU A 503 -23.62 40.66 -1.02
CA GLU A 503 -23.85 39.36 -0.37
C GLU A 503 -22.56 38.53 -0.37
N GLN A 504 -21.84 38.49 -1.51
CA GLN A 504 -20.50 37.84 -1.59
C GLN A 504 -19.51 38.51 -0.65
N ARG A 505 -19.54 39.81 -0.53
CA ARG A 505 -18.68 40.55 0.42
C ARG A 505 -19.00 40.16 1.86
N HIS A 506 -20.25 40.08 2.20
CA HIS A 506 -20.68 39.70 3.55
C HIS A 506 -20.21 38.31 3.92
N MET A 507 -20.41 37.32 3.03
CA MET A 507 -19.93 35.95 3.23
C MET A 507 -18.42 35.89 3.46
N LEU A 508 -17.62 36.62 2.63
CA LEU A 508 -16.16 36.64 2.78
C LEU A 508 -15.70 37.42 4.02
N GLU A 509 -16.43 38.43 4.46
CA GLU A 509 -16.14 39.18 5.71
C GLU A 509 -16.38 38.25 6.95
N GLU A 510 -17.44 37.44 6.94
CA GLU A 510 -17.70 36.43 7.98
C GLU A 510 -16.64 35.34 7.97
N THR A 511 -16.32 34.79 6.79
CA THR A 511 -15.25 33.82 6.63
C THR A 511 -13.90 34.36 7.12
N PHE A 512 -13.56 35.63 6.82
CA PHE A 512 -12.35 36.26 7.32
C PHE A 512 -12.36 36.39 8.86
N SER A 513 -13.51 36.70 9.45
CA SER A 513 -13.66 36.77 10.91
C SER A 513 -13.39 35.39 11.55
N THR A 514 -13.93 34.31 10.96
CA THR A 514 -13.67 32.95 11.38
C THR A 514 -12.20 32.57 11.22
N MET A 515 -11.57 32.84 10.07
CA MET A 515 -10.14 32.60 9.85
C MET A 515 -9.27 33.32 10.89
N ARG A 516 -9.58 34.56 11.25
CA ARG A 516 -8.86 35.32 12.25
C ARG A 516 -9.04 34.75 13.66
N SER A 517 -10.26 34.29 14.00
CA SER A 517 -10.54 33.62 15.27
C SER A 517 -9.75 32.31 15.38
N LEU A 518 -9.69 31.53 14.31
CA LEU A 518 -8.87 30.32 14.23
C LEU A 518 -7.38 30.62 14.42
N HIS A 519 -6.90 31.73 13.86
CA HIS A 519 -5.52 32.22 14.07
C HIS A 519 -5.25 32.54 15.55
N GLN A 520 -6.11 33.32 16.17
CA GLN A 520 -5.95 33.73 17.58
C GLN A 520 -5.99 32.53 18.53
N THR A 521 -6.59 31.43 18.14
CA THR A 521 -6.61 30.16 18.89
C THR A 521 -5.46 29.23 18.53
N GLY A 522 -4.51 29.64 17.70
CA GLY A 522 -3.34 28.86 17.26
C GLY A 522 -3.69 27.73 16.27
N ARG A 523 -4.78 27.87 15.52
CA ARG A 523 -5.31 26.86 14.56
C ARG A 523 -5.24 27.31 13.10
N ASP A 524 -4.36 28.21 12.71
CA ASP A 524 -4.62 29.08 11.55
C ASP A 524 -3.82 28.87 10.26
N HIS A 525 -2.58 28.38 10.30
CA HIS A 525 -1.69 28.48 9.14
C HIS A 525 -2.08 27.60 7.94
N ILE A 526 -2.82 26.55 8.19
CA ILE A 526 -3.09 25.52 7.17
C ILE A 526 -4.45 25.67 6.50
N TRP A 527 -5.36 26.48 7.05
CA TRP A 527 -6.72 26.61 6.52
C TRP A 527 -6.75 27.16 5.09
N GLY A 528 -5.88 28.11 4.75
CA GLY A 528 -5.77 28.61 3.38
C GLY A 528 -5.40 27.51 2.39
N TYR A 529 -4.42 26.67 2.75
CA TYR A 529 -4.02 25.51 1.95
C TYR A 529 -5.15 24.48 1.84
N TYR A 530 -5.74 24.10 2.98
CA TYR A 530 -6.80 23.10 3.05
C TYR A 530 -8.03 23.50 2.23
N VAL A 531 -8.50 24.72 2.35
CA VAL A 531 -9.67 25.25 1.63
C VAL A 531 -9.42 25.30 0.12
N ARG A 532 -8.28 25.83 -0.31
CA ARG A 532 -7.93 25.88 -1.74
C ARG A 532 -7.96 24.50 -2.37
N ASN A 533 -7.37 23.51 -1.68
CA ASN A 533 -7.26 22.16 -2.19
C ASN A 533 -8.61 21.40 -2.19
N LEU A 534 -9.52 21.65 -1.26
CA LEU A 534 -10.86 21.06 -1.28
C LEU A 534 -11.74 21.61 -2.42
N ILE A 535 -11.51 22.85 -2.82
CA ILE A 535 -12.40 23.58 -3.75
C ILE A 535 -11.93 23.43 -5.20
N ARG A 536 -10.64 23.38 -5.46
CA ARG A 536 -10.07 23.25 -6.83
C ARG A 536 -10.68 22.11 -7.65
N PRO A 537 -10.87 20.88 -7.11
CA PRO A 537 -11.53 19.80 -7.86
C PRO A 537 -12.94 20.11 -8.32
N VAL A 538 -13.68 20.96 -7.59
CA VAL A 538 -15.02 21.36 -7.97
C VAL A 538 -15.02 22.18 -9.27
N SER A 539 -13.98 22.97 -9.52
CA SER A 539 -13.85 23.75 -10.75
C SER A 539 -13.71 22.86 -12.00
N LEU A 540 -13.09 21.67 -11.87
CA LEU A 540 -12.90 20.70 -12.96
C LEU A 540 -14.21 20.01 -13.38
N THR A 541 -15.27 20.10 -12.58
CA THR A 541 -16.58 19.55 -12.94
C THR A 541 -17.36 20.44 -13.90
N ARG A 542 -16.95 21.69 -14.08
CA ARG A 542 -17.62 22.65 -14.99
C ARG A 542 -17.51 22.18 -16.45
N PRO A 543 -18.56 22.33 -17.24
CA PRO A 543 -18.59 21.87 -18.63
C PRO A 543 -17.41 22.38 -19.48
N ASP A 544 -16.99 23.63 -19.26
CA ASP A 544 -15.89 24.31 -19.98
C ASP A 544 -14.49 23.86 -19.48
N HIS A 545 -14.41 23.21 -18.33
CA HIS A 545 -13.15 22.73 -17.73
C HIS A 545 -12.98 21.19 -17.81
N ARG A 546 -13.99 20.47 -18.26
CA ARG A 546 -13.92 19.00 -18.34
C ARG A 546 -12.83 18.52 -19.29
N ALA A 547 -12.26 17.37 -18.96
CA ALA A 547 -11.19 16.74 -19.71
C ALA A 547 -11.72 15.97 -20.94
N SER A 548 -11.03 16.07 -22.08
CA SER A 548 -11.30 15.21 -23.24
C SER A 548 -10.70 13.82 -23.09
N VAL A 549 -9.72 13.66 -22.19
CA VAL A 549 -9.05 12.39 -21.86
C VAL A 549 -8.96 12.22 -20.35
N LEU A 550 -9.49 11.11 -19.83
CA LEU A 550 -9.27 10.66 -18.46
C LEU A 550 -8.35 9.46 -18.48
N ILE A 551 -7.27 9.50 -17.68
CA ILE A 551 -6.29 8.42 -17.60
C ILE A 551 -5.88 8.23 -16.16
N GLY A 552 -5.54 7.00 -15.74
CA GLY A 552 -5.02 6.79 -14.40
C GLY A 552 -5.08 5.35 -13.93
N ASN A 553 -4.67 5.16 -12.67
CA ASN A 553 -4.81 3.90 -11.94
C ASN A 553 -5.63 4.19 -10.68
N PRO A 554 -6.96 3.90 -10.68
CA PRO A 554 -7.84 4.21 -9.57
C PRO A 554 -7.50 3.39 -8.31
N PRO A 555 -7.92 3.81 -7.10
CA PRO A 555 -7.65 3.05 -5.89
C PRO A 555 -8.36 1.69 -5.88
N TRP A 556 -7.63 0.60 -5.55
CA TRP A 556 -8.17 -0.78 -5.50
C TRP A 556 -8.53 -1.19 -4.07
N LEU A 557 -9.13 -0.28 -3.31
CA LEU A 557 -9.53 -0.53 -1.92
C LEU A 557 -10.68 -1.53 -1.88
N ARG A 558 -10.46 -2.69 -1.26
CA ARG A 558 -11.46 -3.75 -1.14
C ARG A 558 -12.59 -3.34 -0.21
N TYR A 559 -13.83 -3.71 -0.53
CA TYR A 559 -15.02 -3.40 0.26
C TYR A 559 -14.89 -3.73 1.75
N ASN A 560 -14.31 -4.88 2.10
CA ASN A 560 -14.10 -5.29 3.50
C ASN A 560 -12.99 -4.50 4.24
N LYS A 561 -12.26 -3.64 3.55
CA LYS A 561 -11.25 -2.73 4.11
C LYS A 561 -11.78 -1.31 4.31
N MET A 562 -12.94 -0.99 3.75
CA MET A 562 -13.59 0.30 3.92
C MET A 562 -14.15 0.48 5.34
N THR A 563 -14.24 1.72 5.84
CA THR A 563 -14.97 2.01 7.09
C THR A 563 -16.46 1.72 6.95
N GLY A 564 -17.18 1.57 8.07
CA GLY A 564 -18.63 1.37 8.02
C GLY A 564 -19.38 2.47 7.27
N ASP A 565 -18.98 3.74 7.41
CA ASP A 565 -19.54 4.87 6.67
C ASP A 565 -19.22 4.80 5.19
N MET A 566 -17.95 4.54 4.85
CA MET A 566 -17.50 4.40 3.48
C MET A 566 -18.20 3.22 2.79
N GLN A 567 -18.42 2.09 3.50
CA GLN A 567 -19.17 0.96 2.99
C GLN A 567 -20.63 1.33 2.64
N ARG A 568 -21.29 2.09 3.52
CA ARG A 568 -22.68 2.56 3.26
C ARG A 568 -22.71 3.44 2.01
N ARG A 569 -21.88 4.48 1.96
CA ARG A 569 -21.79 5.39 0.81
C ARG A 569 -21.45 4.66 -0.50
N TYR A 570 -20.48 3.74 -0.43
CA TYR A 570 -20.12 2.87 -1.57
C TYR A 570 -21.33 2.08 -2.08
N LEU A 571 -22.10 1.45 -1.21
CA LEU A 571 -23.27 0.67 -1.60
C LEU A 571 -24.36 1.56 -2.19
N ASP A 572 -24.65 2.70 -1.58
CA ASP A 572 -25.68 3.64 -2.04
C ASP A 572 -25.33 4.22 -3.41
N MET A 573 -24.12 4.74 -3.58
CA MET A 573 -23.63 5.27 -4.86
C MET A 573 -23.55 4.21 -5.96
N SER A 574 -23.09 2.99 -5.62
CA SER A 574 -23.03 1.87 -6.55
C SER A 574 -24.43 1.39 -6.96
N LYS A 575 -25.40 1.40 -6.04
CA LYS A 575 -26.80 1.06 -6.33
C LYS A 575 -27.46 2.05 -7.30
N GLN A 576 -27.25 3.35 -7.06
CA GLN A 576 -27.77 4.41 -7.92
C GLN A 576 -27.24 4.31 -9.36
N ARG A 577 -26.05 3.71 -9.53
CA ARG A 577 -25.32 3.57 -10.80
C ARG A 577 -25.37 2.17 -11.41
N ASN A 578 -26.28 1.33 -10.95
CA ASN A 578 -26.45 -0.05 -11.45
C ASN A 578 -25.17 -0.91 -11.39
N LEU A 579 -24.21 -0.59 -10.50
CA LEU A 579 -22.94 -1.31 -10.39
C LEU A 579 -23.03 -2.58 -9.56
N LEU A 580 -24.12 -2.76 -8.78
CA LEU A 580 -24.27 -3.89 -7.87
C LEU A 580 -24.83 -5.10 -8.60
N SER A 581 -23.98 -6.08 -8.93
CA SER A 581 -24.35 -7.37 -9.48
C SER A 581 -23.92 -8.51 -8.54
N GLY A 582 -24.79 -9.52 -8.36
CA GLY A 582 -24.52 -10.66 -7.47
C GLY A 582 -24.71 -10.36 -5.97
N PRO A 583 -24.32 -11.28 -5.04
CA PRO A 583 -24.53 -11.15 -3.60
C PRO A 583 -23.83 -9.90 -3.02
N LEU A 584 -24.50 -9.18 -2.09
CA LEU A 584 -23.99 -7.94 -1.49
C LEU A 584 -22.64 -8.12 -0.74
N GLY A 585 -22.39 -9.28 -0.16
CA GLY A 585 -21.15 -9.58 0.60
C GLY A 585 -20.01 -10.17 -0.23
N ALA A 586 -20.02 -10.04 -1.56
CA ALA A 586 -18.96 -10.59 -2.39
C ALA A 586 -17.59 -9.95 -2.07
N SER A 587 -16.64 -10.75 -1.58
CA SER A 587 -15.26 -10.34 -1.24
C SER A 587 -14.45 -9.80 -2.44
N ALA A 588 -15.01 -9.89 -3.63
CA ALA A 588 -14.38 -9.47 -4.89
C ALA A 588 -14.68 -8.01 -5.29
N ARG A 589 -15.42 -7.26 -4.48
CA ARG A 589 -15.73 -5.85 -4.75
C ARG A 589 -14.62 -4.95 -4.23
N ASP A 590 -14.27 -3.95 -5.02
CA ASP A 590 -13.34 -2.89 -4.68
C ASP A 590 -13.85 -1.53 -5.18
N LEU A 591 -13.17 -0.47 -4.79
CA LEU A 591 -13.55 0.90 -5.09
C LEU A 591 -13.38 1.26 -6.57
N SER A 592 -12.50 0.56 -7.31
CA SER A 592 -12.03 0.99 -8.62
C SER A 592 -13.13 1.21 -9.64
N THR A 593 -14.14 0.35 -9.71
CA THR A 593 -15.24 0.50 -10.68
C THR A 593 -16.14 1.70 -10.38
N LEU A 594 -16.47 1.94 -9.10
CA LEU A 594 -17.22 3.14 -8.70
C LEU A 594 -16.41 4.40 -8.94
N PHE A 595 -15.09 4.37 -8.66
CA PHE A 595 -14.20 5.49 -8.90
C PHE A 595 -14.19 5.90 -10.38
N VAL A 596 -13.99 4.95 -11.29
CA VAL A 596 -13.97 5.22 -12.74
C VAL A 596 -15.30 5.83 -13.20
N VAL A 597 -16.42 5.27 -12.76
CA VAL A 597 -17.75 5.82 -13.10
C VAL A 597 -17.90 7.24 -12.61
N ARG A 598 -17.52 7.52 -11.35
CA ARG A 598 -17.59 8.87 -10.79
C ARG A 598 -16.66 9.84 -11.49
N ALA A 599 -15.42 9.44 -11.79
CA ALA A 599 -14.48 10.27 -12.54
C ALA A 599 -15.05 10.67 -13.91
N ILE A 600 -15.66 9.73 -14.63
CA ILE A 600 -16.29 9.99 -15.92
C ILE A 600 -17.49 10.94 -15.77
N GLU A 601 -18.40 10.70 -14.81
CA GLU A 601 -19.56 11.56 -14.55
C GLU A 601 -19.14 13.01 -14.26
N LEU A 602 -18.12 13.20 -13.45
CA LEU A 602 -17.73 14.50 -12.94
C LEU A 602 -16.82 15.27 -13.91
N TYR A 603 -15.88 14.60 -14.53
CA TYR A 603 -14.76 15.26 -15.19
C TYR A 603 -14.65 15.03 -16.69
N ALA A 604 -15.34 14.04 -17.29
CA ALA A 604 -15.25 13.82 -18.73
C ALA A 604 -16.09 14.84 -19.53
N ALA A 605 -15.50 15.40 -20.58
CA ALA A 605 -16.20 16.19 -21.56
C ALA A 605 -17.14 15.30 -22.43
N PRO A 606 -18.16 15.86 -23.11
CA PRO A 606 -18.94 15.10 -24.07
C PRO A 606 -18.04 14.47 -25.14
N GLY A 607 -18.20 13.17 -25.41
CA GLY A 607 -17.33 12.39 -26.29
C GLY A 607 -15.92 12.11 -25.74
N GLY A 608 -15.64 12.51 -24.49
CA GLY A 608 -14.34 12.32 -23.83
C GLY A 608 -13.94 10.85 -23.71
N ARG A 609 -12.67 10.57 -23.96
CA ARG A 609 -12.05 9.25 -23.92
C ARG A 609 -11.55 8.93 -22.52
N PHE A 610 -11.44 7.63 -22.20
CA PHE A 610 -10.84 7.20 -20.94
C PHE A 610 -10.01 5.94 -21.10
N SER A 611 -8.98 5.83 -20.27
CA SER A 611 -8.10 4.67 -20.17
C SER A 611 -7.67 4.46 -18.70
N PHE A 612 -8.07 3.35 -18.07
CA PHE A 612 -7.80 3.09 -16.67
C PHE A 612 -7.20 1.71 -16.40
N VAL A 613 -6.17 1.66 -15.56
CA VAL A 613 -5.62 0.39 -15.06
C VAL A 613 -6.56 -0.17 -14.01
N MET A 614 -7.05 -1.39 -14.21
CA MET A 614 -8.06 -2.01 -13.37
C MET A 614 -7.61 -3.37 -12.87
N PRO A 615 -8.15 -3.87 -11.72
CA PRO A 615 -8.00 -5.27 -11.35
C PRO A 615 -8.47 -6.18 -12.47
N TRP A 616 -7.71 -7.20 -12.82
CA TRP A 616 -8.06 -8.14 -13.91
C TRP A 616 -9.48 -8.71 -13.79
N GLY A 617 -9.97 -8.88 -12.54
CA GLY A 617 -11.34 -9.34 -12.27
C GLY A 617 -12.44 -8.49 -12.89
N THR A 618 -12.16 -7.24 -13.23
CA THR A 618 -13.11 -6.31 -13.88
C THR A 618 -13.56 -6.85 -15.23
N LEU A 619 -12.69 -7.56 -15.95
CA LEU A 619 -13.02 -8.13 -17.26
C LEU A 619 -14.07 -9.26 -17.20
N THR A 620 -14.09 -10.07 -16.13
CA THR A 620 -14.81 -11.34 -16.16
C THR A 620 -15.73 -11.59 -14.97
N ARG A 621 -15.49 -11.00 -13.80
CA ARG A 621 -16.24 -11.34 -12.57
C ARG A 621 -17.65 -10.77 -12.56
N LYS A 622 -18.59 -11.57 -12.05
CA LYS A 622 -20.01 -11.19 -11.92
C LYS A 622 -20.25 -9.90 -11.11
N PRO A 623 -19.54 -9.63 -9.99
CA PRO A 623 -19.72 -8.35 -9.26
C PRO A 623 -19.47 -7.10 -10.09
N HIS A 624 -18.69 -7.16 -11.18
CA HIS A 624 -18.39 -6.05 -12.09
C HIS A 624 -19.26 -6.05 -13.37
N ASP A 625 -20.30 -6.87 -13.43
CA ASP A 625 -21.14 -6.98 -14.63
C ASP A 625 -21.90 -5.69 -14.93
N GLY A 626 -22.37 -4.99 -13.88
CA GLY A 626 -22.99 -3.68 -14.02
C GLY A 626 -22.02 -2.63 -14.61
N PHE A 627 -20.75 -2.64 -14.19
CA PHE A 627 -19.74 -1.78 -14.78
C PHE A 627 -19.54 -2.06 -16.29
N ARG A 628 -19.47 -3.32 -16.68
CA ARG A 628 -19.27 -3.71 -18.08
C ARG A 628 -20.46 -3.41 -18.99
N SER A 629 -21.63 -3.05 -18.45
CA SER A 629 -22.79 -2.71 -19.26
C SER A 629 -22.60 -1.44 -20.10
N GLY A 630 -21.79 -0.48 -19.61
CA GLY A 630 -21.64 0.83 -20.22
C GLY A 630 -22.80 1.79 -19.94
N GLU A 631 -23.82 1.34 -19.21
CA GLU A 631 -24.99 2.14 -18.81
C GLU A 631 -25.05 2.20 -17.28
N TRP A 632 -24.61 3.32 -16.69
CA TRP A 632 -24.43 3.41 -15.24
C TRP A 632 -25.47 4.31 -14.56
N SER A 633 -25.76 5.46 -15.13
CA SER A 633 -26.77 6.39 -14.62
C SER A 633 -27.45 7.14 -15.78
N ILE A 634 -28.50 7.90 -15.46
CA ILE A 634 -29.16 8.74 -16.45
C ILE A 634 -28.14 9.77 -16.95
N GLY A 635 -27.80 9.68 -18.25
CA GLY A 635 -26.87 10.60 -18.91
C GLY A 635 -25.40 10.21 -18.88
N THR A 636 -25.02 9.07 -18.25
CA THR A 636 -23.64 8.55 -18.30
C THR A 636 -23.62 7.23 -19.04
N LEU A 637 -23.48 7.32 -20.35
CA LEU A 637 -23.45 6.19 -21.29
C LEU A 637 -22.07 6.13 -21.94
N VAL A 638 -21.47 4.96 -21.96
CA VAL A 638 -20.14 4.77 -22.55
C VAL A 638 -20.10 3.65 -23.55
N VAL A 639 -19.25 3.80 -24.53
CA VAL A 639 -18.84 2.75 -25.47
C VAL A 639 -17.47 2.27 -25.04
N PHE A 640 -17.39 1.01 -24.59
CA PHE A 640 -16.10 0.38 -24.33
C PHE A 640 -15.44 -0.08 -25.62
N THR A 641 -14.14 0.14 -25.73
CA THR A 641 -13.28 -0.45 -26.77
C THR A 641 -12.62 -1.73 -26.26
N THR A 642 -11.80 -2.38 -27.09
CA THR A 642 -11.14 -3.66 -26.72
C THR A 642 -10.18 -3.47 -25.56
N PRO A 643 -10.43 -4.06 -24.38
CA PRO A 643 -9.56 -3.92 -23.22
C PRO A 643 -8.22 -4.67 -23.39
N TRP A 644 -7.18 -4.26 -22.66
CA TRP A 644 -5.92 -5.01 -22.61
C TRP A 644 -5.91 -5.99 -21.42
N ASP A 645 -5.63 -7.25 -21.70
CA ASP A 645 -5.39 -8.29 -20.69
C ASP A 645 -3.89 -8.35 -20.37
N LEU A 646 -3.51 -7.82 -19.20
CA LEU A 646 -2.12 -7.73 -18.73
C LEU A 646 -1.75 -8.83 -17.73
N ASP A 647 -2.57 -9.89 -17.52
CA ASP A 647 -2.32 -10.93 -16.53
C ASP A 647 -0.93 -11.57 -16.64
N ALA A 648 -0.49 -11.87 -17.85
CA ALA A 648 0.82 -12.47 -18.09
C ALA A 648 1.97 -11.47 -17.93
N VAL A 649 1.78 -10.23 -18.37
CA VAL A 649 2.78 -9.15 -18.28
C VAL A 649 2.95 -8.69 -16.84
N SER A 650 1.88 -8.52 -16.08
CA SER A 650 1.94 -8.15 -14.66
C SER A 650 2.82 -9.10 -13.86
N ARG A 651 2.71 -10.40 -14.13
CA ARG A 651 3.56 -11.41 -13.47
C ARG A 651 5.03 -11.35 -13.90
N ALA A 652 5.28 -10.98 -15.14
CA ALA A 652 6.63 -10.91 -15.71
C ALA A 652 7.40 -9.66 -15.28
N THR A 653 6.69 -8.56 -15.02
CA THR A 653 7.27 -7.25 -14.67
C THR A 653 7.23 -6.94 -13.18
N GLY A 654 6.71 -7.87 -12.34
CA GLY A 654 6.64 -7.68 -10.89
C GLY A 654 5.54 -6.73 -10.42
N PHE A 655 4.58 -6.39 -11.29
CA PHE A 655 3.39 -5.63 -10.86
C PHE A 655 2.65 -6.44 -9.77
N PRO A 656 2.33 -5.83 -8.63
CA PRO A 656 1.96 -6.60 -7.42
C PRO A 656 0.64 -7.35 -7.54
N MET A 657 -0.21 -7.02 -8.51
CA MET A 657 -1.46 -7.72 -8.78
C MET A 657 -1.72 -7.88 -10.28
N THR A 658 -2.52 -8.89 -10.64
CA THR A 658 -2.95 -9.07 -12.02
C THR A 658 -3.89 -7.95 -12.44
N SER A 659 -3.57 -7.28 -13.55
CA SER A 659 -4.23 -6.09 -14.03
C SER A 659 -4.76 -6.23 -15.46
N CYS A 660 -5.60 -5.29 -15.84
CA CYS A 660 -6.05 -5.03 -17.19
C CYS A 660 -6.12 -3.52 -17.42
N VAL A 661 -6.21 -3.09 -18.67
CA VAL A 661 -6.57 -1.71 -18.99
C VAL A 661 -7.94 -1.70 -19.65
N VAL A 662 -8.82 -0.84 -19.18
CA VAL A 662 -10.14 -0.62 -19.78
C VAL A 662 -10.15 0.72 -20.50
N HIS A 663 -10.65 0.72 -21.73
CA HIS A 663 -10.72 1.88 -22.61
C HIS A 663 -12.15 2.12 -23.07
N GLY A 664 -12.46 3.36 -23.40
CA GLY A 664 -13.76 3.73 -23.95
C GLY A 664 -13.91 5.23 -24.09
N HIS A 665 -15.12 5.66 -24.42
CA HIS A 665 -15.50 7.06 -24.53
C HIS A 665 -16.96 7.29 -24.15
N LEU A 666 -17.30 8.48 -23.72
CA LEU A 666 -18.69 8.91 -23.54
C LEU A 666 -19.41 8.94 -24.88
N ALA A 667 -20.67 8.48 -24.90
CA ALA A 667 -21.48 8.40 -26.09
C ALA A 667 -22.97 8.63 -25.77
N ASP A 668 -23.79 8.83 -26.81
CA ASP A 668 -25.25 8.95 -26.67
C ASP A 668 -25.97 7.60 -26.50
N SER A 669 -25.28 6.50 -26.77
CA SER A 669 -25.77 5.15 -26.57
C SER A 669 -24.69 4.24 -25.99
N PRO A 670 -25.03 3.34 -25.05
CA PRO A 670 -24.04 2.49 -24.43
C PRO A 670 -23.65 1.33 -25.34
N ALA A 671 -22.38 0.92 -25.28
CA ALA A 671 -21.93 -0.36 -25.80
C ALA A 671 -21.20 -1.13 -24.68
N ARG A 672 -21.71 -2.33 -24.42
CA ARG A 672 -21.11 -3.24 -23.44
C ARG A 672 -19.66 -3.54 -23.80
N MET A 673 -18.81 -3.71 -22.77
CA MET A 673 -17.43 -4.12 -22.93
C MET A 673 -17.30 -5.35 -23.83
N PRO A 674 -16.40 -5.33 -24.85
CA PRO A 674 -16.19 -6.44 -25.76
C PRO A 674 -15.92 -7.77 -25.04
N ALA A 675 -16.43 -8.86 -25.60
CA ALA A 675 -16.17 -10.20 -25.10
C ALA A 675 -14.77 -10.72 -25.48
N THR A 676 -13.98 -9.91 -26.15
CA THR A 676 -12.58 -10.17 -26.50
C THR A 676 -11.68 -9.11 -25.88
N ALA A 677 -10.46 -9.49 -25.50
CA ALA A 677 -9.43 -8.58 -25.02
C ALA A 677 -8.16 -8.73 -25.88
N GLU A 678 -7.33 -7.73 -25.90
CA GLU A 678 -5.98 -7.84 -26.43
C GLU A 678 -5.06 -8.37 -25.31
N LYS A 679 -4.65 -9.62 -25.43
CA LYS A 679 -3.79 -10.29 -24.45
C LYS A 679 -2.33 -9.97 -24.73
N TRP A 680 -1.66 -9.39 -23.73
CA TRP A 680 -0.26 -9.03 -23.78
C TRP A 680 0.60 -10.10 -23.13
N THR A 681 1.69 -10.50 -23.80
CA THR A 681 2.68 -11.44 -23.27
C THR A 681 4.08 -10.97 -23.59
N LEU A 682 5.05 -11.21 -22.68
CA LEU A 682 6.45 -10.90 -22.89
C LEU A 682 7.25 -12.17 -23.15
N THR A 683 8.11 -12.14 -24.18
CA THR A 683 9.04 -13.24 -24.48
C THR A 683 10.23 -13.29 -23.51
N ARG A 684 10.53 -12.19 -22.84
CA ARG A 684 11.60 -12.06 -21.84
C ARG A 684 11.09 -11.35 -20.60
N GLN A 685 11.40 -11.88 -19.43
CA GLN A 685 11.08 -11.24 -18.15
C GLN A 685 12.16 -10.21 -17.78
N SER A 686 11.77 -8.98 -17.46
CA SER A 686 12.60 -7.96 -16.82
C SER A 686 11.72 -6.88 -16.19
N PRO A 687 11.95 -6.51 -14.93
CA PRO A 687 11.16 -5.48 -14.25
C PRO A 687 11.50 -4.02 -14.66
N THR A 688 12.62 -3.80 -15.38
CA THR A 688 13.20 -2.46 -15.59
C THR A 688 13.27 -2.03 -17.06
N LEU A 689 12.46 -2.61 -17.96
CA LEU A 689 12.46 -2.25 -19.37
C LEU A 689 11.68 -0.94 -19.60
N SER A 690 12.21 -0.04 -20.47
CA SER A 690 11.48 1.09 -21.03
C SER A 690 10.40 0.62 -22.01
N TRP A 691 9.46 1.52 -22.37
CA TRP A 691 8.43 1.19 -23.35
C TRP A 691 9.00 0.76 -24.70
N ASP A 692 10.01 1.46 -25.21
CA ASP A 692 10.69 1.07 -26.48
C ASP A 692 11.28 -0.34 -26.43
N GLN A 693 11.89 -0.69 -25.31
CA GLN A 693 12.44 -2.03 -25.09
C GLN A 693 11.35 -3.09 -24.97
N ILE A 694 10.24 -2.77 -24.27
CA ILE A 694 9.11 -3.68 -24.13
C ILE A 694 8.44 -3.95 -25.47
N GLN A 695 8.27 -2.95 -26.32
CA GLN A 695 7.69 -3.13 -27.66
C GLN A 695 8.43 -4.21 -28.47
N THR A 696 9.74 -4.34 -28.30
CA THR A 696 10.54 -5.34 -29.03
C THR A 696 10.32 -6.79 -28.58
N VAL A 697 9.83 -6.98 -27.35
CA VAL A 697 9.62 -8.30 -26.72
C VAL A 697 8.15 -8.60 -26.43
N LEU A 698 7.27 -7.64 -26.73
CA LEU A 698 5.84 -7.72 -26.49
C LEU A 698 5.14 -8.45 -27.64
N THR A 699 4.30 -9.42 -27.30
CA THR A 699 3.38 -10.05 -28.24
C THR A 699 1.94 -9.73 -27.84
N ARG A 700 1.13 -9.27 -28.79
CA ARG A 700 -0.28 -8.95 -28.61
C ARG A 700 -1.13 -9.95 -29.40
N GLN A 701 -2.09 -10.57 -28.74
CA GLN A 701 -2.96 -11.58 -29.36
C GLN A 701 -4.41 -11.39 -28.91
N PRO A 702 -5.41 -11.63 -29.77
CA PRO A 702 -6.81 -11.68 -29.34
C PRO A 702 -7.02 -12.76 -28.28
N GLY A 703 -7.68 -12.41 -27.18
CA GLY A 703 -8.08 -13.32 -26.11
C GLY A 703 -9.60 -13.33 -25.98
N ASP A 704 -10.22 -14.51 -25.93
CA ASP A 704 -11.67 -14.63 -25.73
C ASP A 704 -12.01 -14.60 -24.22
N LEU A 705 -12.78 -13.61 -23.81
CA LEU A 705 -13.28 -13.47 -22.44
C LEU A 705 -14.58 -14.28 -22.20
N ARG A 706 -15.27 -14.71 -23.26
CA ARG A 706 -16.53 -15.48 -23.15
C ARG A 706 -16.32 -16.82 -22.48
N ALA A 707 -15.26 -17.53 -22.82
CA ALA A 707 -14.92 -18.80 -22.19
C ALA A 707 -14.74 -18.68 -20.65
N LEU A 708 -14.43 -17.48 -20.17
CA LEU A 708 -14.26 -17.17 -18.76
C LEU A 708 -15.56 -16.71 -18.09
N SER A 709 -16.51 -16.18 -18.85
CA SER A 709 -17.81 -15.68 -18.34
C SER A 709 -18.93 -16.72 -18.47
N ASN A 710 -18.91 -17.59 -19.48
CA ASN A 710 -19.96 -18.56 -19.76
C ASN A 710 -20.00 -19.80 -18.82
N VAL A 711 -18.95 -20.02 -18.02
CA VAL A 711 -18.94 -21.07 -16.99
C VAL A 711 -20.00 -20.83 -15.89
N VAL A 712 -20.61 -19.65 -15.85
CA VAL A 712 -21.54 -19.21 -14.76
C VAL A 712 -23.04 -19.33 -15.15
N THR A 713 -23.39 -19.62 -16.40
CA THR A 713 -24.78 -19.45 -16.87
C THR A 713 -25.69 -20.71 -16.87
N THR A 714 -25.17 -21.89 -16.56
CA THR A 714 -25.96 -23.12 -16.68
C THR A 714 -26.44 -23.77 -15.36
N GLY A 715 -26.25 -23.11 -14.23
CA GLY A 715 -26.73 -23.63 -12.94
C GLY A 715 -25.60 -23.92 -11.95
N GLU A 716 -25.97 -24.37 -10.76
CA GLU A 716 -25.05 -24.73 -9.68
C GLU A 716 -25.28 -26.20 -9.30
N SER A 717 -24.21 -26.92 -8.93
CA SER A 717 -24.37 -28.27 -8.39
C SER A 717 -25.16 -28.26 -7.07
N PRO A 718 -26.11 -29.14 -6.85
CA PRO A 718 -26.85 -29.29 -5.59
C PRO A 718 -25.95 -29.50 -4.37
N TYR A 719 -24.75 -29.99 -4.57
CA TYR A 719 -23.74 -30.19 -3.52
C TYR A 719 -23.22 -28.89 -2.90
N LYS A 720 -23.35 -27.73 -3.56
CA LYS A 720 -22.92 -26.43 -3.04
C LYS A 720 -23.44 -26.11 -1.64
N LYS A 721 -24.71 -26.48 -1.37
CA LYS A 721 -25.36 -26.24 -0.08
C LYS A 721 -24.93 -27.25 1.00
N ARG A 722 -24.44 -28.42 0.59
CA ARG A 722 -24.04 -29.49 1.53
C ARG A 722 -22.63 -29.31 2.08
N PHE A 723 -21.70 -28.77 1.28
CA PHE A 723 -20.33 -28.55 1.72
C PHE A 723 -20.21 -27.33 2.64
N ARG A 724 -19.42 -27.47 3.69
CA ARG A 724 -19.15 -26.47 4.73
C ARG A 724 -17.65 -26.31 4.92
N ASN A 725 -17.21 -25.17 5.39
CA ASN A 725 -15.82 -24.95 5.78
C ASN A 725 -15.54 -25.61 7.12
N GLY A 726 -14.32 -26.04 7.38
CA GLY A 726 -13.89 -26.58 8.66
C GLY A 726 -13.69 -25.50 9.73
N ALA A 727 -13.45 -25.92 10.98
CA ALA A 727 -13.28 -25.04 12.15
C ALA A 727 -11.99 -24.20 12.09
N ILE A 728 -11.99 -22.99 12.65
CA ILE A 728 -10.80 -22.11 12.68
C ILE A 728 -9.86 -22.53 13.81
N ILE A 729 -9.09 -23.61 13.63
CA ILE A 729 -8.09 -24.10 14.58
C ILE A 729 -6.74 -23.44 14.24
N TYR A 730 -6.67 -22.12 14.46
CA TYR A 730 -5.52 -21.27 14.16
C TYR A 730 -5.42 -20.10 15.14
N PRO A 731 -4.21 -19.65 15.57
CA PRO A 731 -2.85 -20.07 15.16
C PRO A 731 -2.47 -21.48 15.64
N ARG A 732 -1.69 -22.20 14.82
CA ARG A 732 -1.41 -23.63 15.07
C ARG A 732 -0.74 -23.91 16.40
N MET A 733 0.26 -23.11 16.80
CA MET A 733 1.00 -23.28 18.04
C MET A 733 0.12 -23.23 19.31
N LEU A 734 -1.08 -22.63 19.21
CA LEU A 734 -2.00 -22.52 20.35
C LEU A 734 -2.88 -23.77 20.51
N PHE A 735 -3.02 -24.56 19.45
CA PHE A 735 -3.94 -25.71 19.43
C PHE A 735 -3.22 -27.05 19.22
N PHE A 736 -2.32 -27.14 18.23
CA PHE A 736 -1.68 -28.41 17.88
C PHE A 736 -0.56 -28.74 18.87
N VAL A 737 -0.55 -29.98 19.34
CA VAL A 737 0.34 -30.43 20.40
C VAL A 737 0.97 -31.78 20.09
N GLU A 738 2.09 -32.04 20.75
CA GLU A 738 2.71 -33.33 20.87
C GLU A 738 2.65 -33.80 22.34
N GLU A 739 2.40 -35.10 22.56
CA GLU A 739 2.43 -35.68 23.90
C GLU A 739 3.86 -35.79 24.41
N GLU A 740 4.12 -35.30 25.60
CA GLU A 740 5.42 -35.41 26.31
C GLU A 740 5.38 -36.43 27.43
N ASN A 741 6.53 -37.00 27.69
CA ASN A 741 6.67 -37.86 28.86
C ASN A 741 6.52 -37.05 30.16
N ALA A 742 5.53 -37.41 30.96
CA ALA A 742 5.23 -36.72 32.22
C ALA A 742 6.19 -37.09 33.40
N GLY A 743 7.18 -37.93 33.12
CA GLY A 743 8.12 -38.41 34.12
C GLY A 743 7.54 -39.51 35.05
N PRO A 744 8.30 -39.94 36.11
CA PRO A 744 7.92 -41.07 36.96
C PRO A 744 6.59 -40.92 37.72
N LEU A 745 6.16 -39.70 38.00
CA LEU A 745 4.91 -39.39 38.72
C LEU A 745 3.68 -39.30 37.78
N GLY A 746 3.89 -39.37 36.48
CA GLY A 746 2.81 -39.22 35.48
C GLY A 746 2.15 -37.85 35.49
N ALA A 747 1.16 -37.63 34.59
CA ALA A 747 0.41 -36.39 34.48
C ALA A 747 -0.85 -36.31 35.35
N GLY A 748 -1.11 -37.38 36.12
CA GLY A 748 -2.34 -37.58 36.91
C GLY A 748 -3.39 -38.38 36.11
N ALA A 749 -4.41 -38.91 36.83
CA ALA A 749 -5.41 -39.79 36.23
C ALA A 749 -6.18 -39.09 35.11
N GLY A 750 -6.21 -39.68 33.92
CA GLY A 750 -6.94 -39.15 32.75
C GLY A 750 -6.33 -37.92 32.09
N ARG A 751 -5.10 -37.52 32.48
CA ARG A 751 -4.41 -36.34 31.94
C ARG A 751 -3.15 -36.72 31.16
N VAL A 752 -2.76 -35.84 30.26
CA VAL A 752 -1.57 -35.97 29.43
C VAL A 752 -0.77 -34.70 29.45
N ARG A 753 0.55 -34.79 29.54
CA ARG A 753 1.45 -33.65 29.34
C ARG A 753 1.60 -33.37 27.85
N VAL A 754 1.47 -32.12 27.48
CA VAL A 754 1.50 -31.67 26.08
C VAL A 754 2.42 -30.47 25.90
N ARG A 755 2.98 -30.37 24.70
CA ARG A 755 3.77 -29.22 24.22
C ARG A 755 3.28 -28.78 22.87
N SER A 756 3.35 -27.46 22.57
CA SER A 756 3.05 -26.92 21.25
C SER A 756 3.81 -27.62 20.13
N ARG A 757 3.10 -28.08 19.12
CA ARG A 757 3.70 -28.58 17.89
C ARG A 757 3.97 -27.45 16.92
N ARG A 758 5.24 -27.25 16.56
CA ARG A 758 5.67 -26.17 15.66
C ARG A 758 5.62 -26.63 14.20
N THR A 759 5.35 -25.69 13.31
CA THR A 759 5.36 -25.93 11.87
C THR A 759 6.19 -24.86 11.13
N THR A 760 6.83 -25.26 10.04
CA THR A 760 7.64 -24.34 9.22
C THR A 760 6.81 -23.24 8.53
N SER A 761 5.51 -23.42 8.44
CA SER A 761 4.57 -22.48 7.80
C SER A 761 4.02 -21.39 8.73
N GLU A 762 4.41 -21.39 10.01
CA GLU A 762 4.02 -20.34 10.95
C GLU A 762 4.61 -18.99 10.54
N LYS A 763 3.80 -17.94 10.69
CA LYS A 763 4.18 -16.55 10.39
C LYS A 763 4.41 -15.76 11.68
N PRO A 764 5.21 -14.68 11.65
CA PRO A 764 5.24 -13.72 12.75
C PRO A 764 3.84 -13.19 13.09
N PRO A 765 3.53 -12.88 14.37
CA PRO A 765 4.42 -13.01 15.53
C PRO A 765 4.53 -14.45 16.08
N TRP A 766 3.64 -15.35 15.69
CA TRP A 766 3.50 -16.71 16.25
C TRP A 766 4.78 -17.54 16.15
N LYS A 767 5.52 -17.39 15.04
CA LYS A 767 6.78 -18.10 14.81
C LYS A 767 7.87 -17.77 15.84
N GLN A 768 7.82 -16.59 16.43
CA GLN A 768 8.84 -16.05 17.34
C GLN A 768 8.55 -16.34 18.81
N LEU A 769 7.35 -16.83 19.13
CA LEU A 769 6.93 -17.12 20.49
C LEU A 769 7.49 -18.47 20.97
N ASP A 770 7.70 -18.59 22.27
CA ASP A 770 8.09 -19.84 22.93
C ASP A 770 6.97 -20.88 22.89
N ASP A 771 7.34 -22.16 22.95
CA ASP A 771 6.39 -23.26 22.99
C ASP A 771 5.57 -23.23 24.27
N LEU A 772 4.27 -23.40 24.17
CA LEU A 772 3.41 -23.63 25.32
C LEU A 772 3.56 -25.07 25.78
N THR A 773 3.64 -25.27 27.11
CA THR A 773 3.65 -26.59 27.75
C THR A 773 2.61 -26.65 28.83
N GLY A 774 1.97 -27.81 29.00
CA GLY A 774 0.94 -27.95 30.01
C GLY A 774 0.48 -29.40 30.20
N THR A 775 -0.53 -29.57 31.03
CA THR A 775 -1.17 -30.88 31.26
C THR A 775 -2.66 -30.70 31.02
N VAL A 776 -3.25 -31.52 30.14
CA VAL A 776 -4.64 -31.42 29.69
C VAL A 776 -5.33 -32.76 29.87
N GLU A 777 -6.63 -32.74 30.19
CA GLU A 777 -7.46 -33.96 30.23
C GLU A 777 -7.52 -34.58 28.81
N ARG A 778 -7.23 -35.87 28.70
CA ARG A 778 -7.10 -36.63 27.43
C ARG A 778 -8.33 -36.51 26.53
N LYS A 779 -9.51 -36.34 27.10
CA LYS A 779 -10.76 -36.18 26.36
C LYS A 779 -10.87 -34.92 25.52
N PHE A 780 -9.95 -33.91 25.72
CA PHE A 780 -9.87 -32.69 24.92
C PHE A 780 -8.79 -32.72 23.85
N LEU A 781 -8.10 -33.86 23.70
CA LEU A 781 -7.17 -34.12 22.62
C LEU A 781 -7.92 -34.73 21.44
N HIS A 782 -8.05 -33.97 20.38
CA HIS A 782 -8.75 -34.40 19.16
C HIS A 782 -7.78 -34.62 18.01
N PRO A 783 -7.97 -35.69 17.21
CA PRO A 783 -7.36 -35.79 15.90
C PRO A 783 -7.98 -34.72 14.97
N VAL A 784 -7.14 -34.01 14.21
CA VAL A 784 -7.59 -32.95 13.30
C VAL A 784 -6.97 -33.15 11.92
N HIS A 785 -7.81 -33.17 10.89
CA HIS A 785 -7.37 -33.12 9.51
C HIS A 785 -7.27 -31.67 9.04
N LEU A 786 -6.19 -31.37 8.33
CA LEU A 786 -5.86 -30.04 7.80
C LEU A 786 -5.31 -30.15 6.38
N GLY A 787 -5.05 -29.02 5.74
CA GLY A 787 -4.64 -29.01 4.35
C GLY A 787 -3.42 -29.88 4.02
N GLU A 788 -2.48 -30.06 4.96
CA GLU A 788 -1.30 -30.91 4.77
C GLU A 788 -1.55 -32.41 4.95
N THR A 789 -2.61 -32.80 5.66
CA THR A 789 -3.00 -34.22 5.79
C THR A 789 -3.86 -34.71 4.63
N LEU A 790 -4.34 -33.82 3.75
CA LEU A 790 -5.12 -34.20 2.58
C LEU A 790 -4.20 -34.56 1.41
N LEU A 791 -4.32 -35.78 0.92
CA LEU A 791 -3.62 -36.32 -0.25
C LEU A 791 -4.64 -36.73 -1.33
N PRO A 792 -4.28 -36.84 -2.62
CA PRO A 792 -5.21 -37.32 -3.66
C PRO A 792 -5.74 -38.73 -3.32
N TYR A 793 -7.04 -38.85 -3.24
CA TYR A 793 -7.76 -40.12 -2.98
C TYR A 793 -7.51 -40.76 -1.62
N ARG A 794 -6.73 -40.15 -0.72
CA ARG A 794 -6.53 -40.65 0.66
C ARG A 794 -6.21 -39.52 1.66
N MET A 795 -6.40 -39.81 2.94
CA MET A 795 -5.91 -38.95 4.03
C MET A 795 -4.58 -39.52 4.58
N ALA A 796 -3.68 -38.64 4.98
CA ALA A 796 -2.59 -38.97 5.88
C ALA A 796 -3.07 -38.92 7.35
N ASP A 797 -2.24 -39.36 8.31
CA ASP A 797 -2.58 -39.35 9.72
C ASP A 797 -2.93 -37.93 10.21
N PRO A 798 -4.00 -37.76 11.00
CA PRO A 798 -4.38 -36.48 11.55
C PRO A 798 -3.38 -35.99 12.60
N LEU A 799 -3.32 -34.71 12.82
CA LEU A 799 -2.53 -34.11 13.90
C LEU A 799 -3.37 -33.96 15.16
N THR A 800 -2.75 -34.10 16.33
CA THR A 800 -3.41 -33.93 17.63
C THR A 800 -3.51 -32.46 18.00
N ALA A 801 -4.70 -32.01 18.38
CA ALA A 801 -4.94 -30.64 18.88
C ALA A 801 -5.75 -30.64 20.18
N VAL A 802 -5.50 -29.67 21.04
CA VAL A 802 -6.34 -29.36 22.20
C VAL A 802 -7.48 -28.48 21.72
N VAL A 803 -8.69 -28.99 21.78
CA VAL A 803 -9.92 -28.27 21.40
C VAL A 803 -10.94 -28.42 22.53
N PRO A 804 -11.69 -27.37 22.91
CA PRO A 804 -12.64 -27.39 24.02
C PRO A 804 -13.93 -28.17 23.65
N VAL A 805 -13.78 -29.40 23.19
CA VAL A 805 -14.85 -30.34 22.85
C VAL A 805 -14.54 -31.66 23.53
N SER A 806 -15.46 -32.21 24.30
CA SER A 806 -15.27 -33.50 24.98
C SER A 806 -15.55 -34.68 24.03
N ILE A 807 -14.64 -35.67 23.96
CA ILE A 807 -14.88 -36.91 23.20
C ILE A 807 -16.00 -37.74 23.82
N SER A 808 -16.14 -37.76 25.17
CA SER A 808 -17.18 -38.49 25.87
C SER A 808 -18.56 -37.83 25.81
N ASP A 809 -18.60 -36.53 25.62
CA ASP A 809 -19.81 -35.73 25.41
C ASP A 809 -19.48 -34.64 24.38
N PRO A 810 -19.64 -34.94 23.09
CA PRO A 810 -19.23 -34.03 22.04
C PRO A 810 -20.13 -32.80 21.95
N SER A 811 -19.93 -31.86 22.86
CA SER A 811 -20.49 -30.53 22.89
C SER A 811 -19.36 -29.50 22.90
N HIS A 812 -19.52 -28.40 22.16
CA HIS A 812 -18.57 -27.30 22.16
C HIS A 812 -18.70 -26.50 23.45
N LEU A 813 -17.61 -26.38 24.21
CA LEU A 813 -17.56 -25.56 25.42
C LEU A 813 -17.35 -24.08 25.02
N THR A 814 -18.40 -23.32 24.97
CA THR A 814 -18.35 -21.89 24.58
C THR A 814 -18.13 -20.95 25.75
N ASP A 815 -18.51 -21.39 26.98
CA ASP A 815 -18.36 -20.60 28.20
C ASP A 815 -17.05 -20.93 28.90
N LEU A 816 -16.28 -19.91 29.30
CA LEU A 816 -15.05 -20.07 30.11
C LEU A 816 -15.33 -20.75 31.45
N ALA A 817 -16.54 -20.53 32.04
CA ALA A 817 -16.96 -21.20 33.26
C ALA A 817 -17.07 -22.72 33.08
N GLU A 818 -17.51 -23.20 31.91
CA GLU A 818 -17.51 -24.64 31.59
C GLU A 818 -16.10 -25.20 31.46
N ILE A 819 -15.20 -24.46 30.78
CA ILE A 819 -13.79 -24.81 30.64
C ILE A 819 -13.12 -24.88 32.01
N ASP A 820 -13.43 -23.98 32.93
CA ASP A 820 -12.89 -23.92 34.30
C ASP A 820 -13.28 -25.12 35.15
N THR A 821 -14.26 -25.89 34.77
CA THR A 821 -14.58 -27.17 35.47
C THR A 821 -13.51 -28.25 35.26
N TYR A 822 -12.61 -28.06 34.27
CA TYR A 822 -11.53 -28.97 33.91
C TYR A 822 -10.15 -28.35 34.19
N PRO A 823 -9.53 -28.59 35.33
CA PRO A 823 -8.33 -27.87 35.79
C PRO A 823 -7.14 -27.93 34.79
N GLY A 824 -6.99 -28.99 34.02
CA GLY A 824 -5.95 -29.11 33.01
C GLY A 824 -6.25 -28.23 31.80
N LEU A 825 -7.45 -28.36 31.28
CA LEU A 825 -7.91 -27.54 30.15
C LEU A 825 -7.97 -26.05 30.52
N SER A 826 -8.50 -25.70 31.70
CA SER A 826 -8.57 -24.30 32.16
C SER A 826 -7.18 -23.66 32.20
N LYS A 827 -6.18 -24.34 32.78
CA LYS A 827 -4.83 -23.80 32.82
C LYS A 827 -4.21 -23.65 31.41
N TRP A 828 -4.38 -24.66 30.56
CA TRP A 828 -3.92 -24.59 29.16
C TRP A 828 -4.61 -23.46 28.42
N TRP A 829 -5.94 -23.41 28.49
CA TRP A 829 -6.72 -22.40 27.77
C TRP A 829 -6.46 -20.97 28.23
N GLY A 830 -6.19 -20.79 29.53
CA GLY A 830 -5.76 -19.51 30.09
C GLY A 830 -4.46 -19.00 29.45
N GLN A 831 -3.47 -19.87 29.26
CA GLN A 831 -2.22 -19.53 28.56
C GLN A 831 -2.48 -19.22 27.09
N VAL A 832 -3.26 -20.04 26.40
CA VAL A 832 -3.63 -19.90 24.98
C VAL A 832 -4.38 -18.59 24.73
N GLU A 833 -5.41 -18.31 25.53
CA GLU A 833 -6.22 -17.08 25.43
C GLU A 833 -5.41 -15.82 25.74
N SER A 834 -4.52 -15.87 26.74
CA SER A 834 -3.63 -14.76 27.08
C SER A 834 -2.66 -14.47 25.92
N THR A 835 -2.03 -15.51 25.37
CA THR A 835 -1.12 -15.39 24.24
C THR A 835 -1.86 -14.87 22.99
N TRP A 836 -3.08 -15.36 22.74
CA TRP A 836 -3.92 -14.88 21.67
C TRP A 836 -4.23 -13.39 21.80
N ARG A 837 -4.69 -12.93 22.95
CA ARG A 837 -5.04 -11.52 23.20
C ARG A 837 -3.85 -10.57 23.03
N ALA A 838 -2.65 -11.02 23.45
CA ALA A 838 -1.43 -10.22 23.32
C ALA A 838 -0.97 -10.04 21.87
N HIS A 839 -1.26 -10.99 20.97
CA HIS A 839 -0.67 -11.04 19.63
C HIS A 839 -1.70 -11.08 18.48
N ARG A 840 -3.01 -11.06 18.79
CA ARG A 840 -4.05 -10.95 17.76
C ARG A 840 -4.03 -9.58 17.10
N VAL A 841 -4.52 -9.50 15.85
CA VAL A 841 -4.70 -8.21 15.18
C VAL A 841 -5.70 -7.34 15.95
N LYS A 842 -5.47 -6.05 16.04
CA LYS A 842 -6.28 -5.08 16.82
C LYS A 842 -7.78 -5.10 16.45
N THR A 843 -8.10 -5.45 15.21
CA THR A 843 -9.49 -5.53 14.71
C THR A 843 -10.24 -6.79 15.16
N GLU A 844 -9.54 -7.83 15.59
CA GLU A 844 -10.16 -9.06 16.09
C GLU A 844 -10.48 -8.90 17.59
N LYS A 845 -11.76 -8.81 17.93
CA LYS A 845 -12.23 -8.60 19.31
C LYS A 845 -12.73 -9.88 19.99
N LYS A 846 -13.01 -10.94 19.21
CA LYS A 846 -13.60 -12.17 19.75
C LYS A 846 -12.63 -12.95 20.62
N PRO A 847 -13.12 -13.58 21.73
CA PRO A 847 -12.38 -14.61 22.44
C PRO A 847 -12.03 -15.77 21.53
N LEU A 848 -10.94 -16.48 21.83
CA LEU A 848 -10.48 -17.56 20.98
C LEU A 848 -11.49 -18.73 20.91
N VAL A 849 -12.21 -18.99 21.99
CA VAL A 849 -13.25 -20.03 22.05
C VAL A 849 -14.40 -19.76 21.07
N GLU A 850 -14.84 -18.50 20.92
CA GLU A 850 -15.86 -18.12 19.95
C GLU A 850 -15.31 -18.14 18.51
N ARG A 851 -14.02 -17.79 18.35
CA ARG A 851 -13.36 -17.79 17.06
C ARG A 851 -13.21 -19.20 16.47
N VAL A 852 -12.91 -20.19 17.31
CA VAL A 852 -12.82 -21.61 16.87
C VAL A 852 -14.12 -22.06 16.21
N ASP A 853 -15.26 -21.62 16.74
CA ASP A 853 -16.59 -21.93 16.19
C ASP A 853 -17.17 -20.78 15.35
N TYR A 854 -16.34 -20.04 14.66
CA TYR A 854 -16.79 -18.93 13.81
C TYR A 854 -17.89 -19.41 12.84
N SER A 855 -19.05 -18.76 12.88
CA SER A 855 -20.24 -19.13 12.09
C SER A 855 -20.69 -20.59 12.27
N GLY A 856 -20.46 -21.21 13.44
CA GLY A 856 -20.88 -22.59 13.73
C GLY A 856 -20.08 -23.66 13.00
N GLN A 857 -18.85 -23.36 12.56
CA GLN A 857 -18.02 -24.28 11.77
C GLN A 857 -17.52 -25.49 12.58
N LEU A 858 -17.30 -25.32 13.88
CA LEU A 858 -16.98 -26.42 14.78
C LEU A 858 -18.25 -27.18 15.18
N THR A 859 -19.26 -26.47 15.64
CA THR A 859 -20.57 -27.05 16.01
C THR A 859 -21.20 -27.87 14.89
N ALA A 860 -21.02 -27.47 13.62
CA ALA A 860 -21.53 -28.21 12.47
C ALA A 860 -20.91 -29.61 12.29
N GLN A 861 -19.77 -29.91 12.93
CA GLN A 861 -19.10 -31.20 12.88
C GLN A 861 -19.55 -32.14 14.02
N LEU A 862 -20.26 -31.59 15.00
CA LEU A 862 -20.72 -32.34 16.16
C LEU A 862 -22.12 -32.94 15.90
N PRO A 863 -22.43 -34.11 16.49
CA PRO A 863 -21.77 -34.83 17.59
C PRO A 863 -20.61 -35.77 17.20
N LEU A 864 -19.93 -35.66 16.10
CA LEU A 864 -18.83 -36.55 15.61
C LEU A 864 -19.36 -37.94 15.17
N ASP A 865 -20.57 -37.97 14.61
CA ASP A 865 -21.28 -39.20 14.17
C ASP A 865 -21.25 -39.39 12.65
N TYR A 866 -20.67 -38.44 11.91
CA TYR A 866 -20.56 -38.51 10.46
C TYR A 866 -19.46 -39.51 10.03
N SER A 867 -19.79 -40.78 9.98
CA SER A 867 -18.87 -41.87 9.65
C SER A 867 -18.31 -41.80 8.24
N LYS A 868 -19.00 -41.14 7.30
CA LYS A 868 -18.60 -41.02 5.90
C LYS A 868 -18.64 -39.54 5.49
N ARG A 869 -17.46 -38.98 5.19
CA ARG A 869 -17.30 -37.57 4.78
C ARG A 869 -16.42 -37.48 3.53
N VAL A 870 -16.64 -36.48 2.72
CA VAL A 870 -15.71 -36.05 1.65
C VAL A 870 -15.12 -34.72 2.03
N VAL A 871 -13.82 -34.58 1.82
CA VAL A 871 -13.09 -33.34 2.02
C VAL A 871 -12.34 -32.92 0.76
N TYR A 872 -12.22 -31.60 0.54
CA TYR A 872 -11.35 -31.05 -0.49
C TYR A 872 -10.61 -29.80 0.00
N SER A 873 -9.48 -29.51 -0.66
CA SER A 873 -8.64 -28.34 -0.32
C SER A 873 -9.34 -27.02 -0.64
N ALA A 874 -9.40 -26.09 0.34
CA ALA A 874 -9.94 -24.74 0.14
C ALA A 874 -9.09 -23.90 -0.83
N SER A 875 -7.79 -24.20 -0.91
CA SER A 875 -6.84 -23.45 -1.76
C SER A 875 -5.67 -24.33 -2.23
N GLY A 876 -5.00 -23.91 -3.29
CA GLY A 876 -3.83 -24.59 -3.85
C GLY A 876 -3.72 -24.45 -5.37
N ASN A 877 -2.63 -24.96 -5.95
CA ASN A 877 -2.43 -24.97 -7.40
C ASN A 877 -3.23 -26.09 -8.09
N THR A 878 -3.54 -27.15 -7.34
CA THR A 878 -4.30 -28.29 -7.81
C THR A 878 -5.36 -28.67 -6.78
N LEU A 879 -6.57 -28.87 -7.24
CA LEU A 879 -7.66 -29.36 -6.41
C LEU A 879 -7.32 -30.78 -5.93
N THR A 880 -7.56 -31.05 -4.66
CA THR A 880 -7.26 -32.35 -4.03
C THR A 880 -8.42 -32.72 -3.13
N ALA A 881 -8.90 -33.95 -3.22
CA ALA A 881 -10.02 -34.45 -2.44
C ALA A 881 -9.80 -35.90 -2.00
N ALA A 882 -10.39 -36.25 -0.85
CA ALA A 882 -10.38 -37.61 -0.31
C ALA A 882 -11.65 -37.90 0.50
N ARG A 883 -11.90 -39.18 0.77
CA ARG A 883 -12.92 -39.60 1.73
C ARG A 883 -12.34 -39.76 3.13
N ILE A 884 -13.16 -39.60 4.11
CA ILE A 884 -12.88 -39.88 5.53
C ILE A 884 -13.95 -40.89 5.99
N ASP A 885 -13.50 -42.04 6.45
CA ASP A 885 -14.38 -43.15 6.92
C ASP A 885 -14.39 -43.25 8.46
N ASN A 886 -13.66 -42.38 9.16
CA ASN A 886 -13.61 -42.28 10.63
C ASN A 886 -14.36 -41.00 11.09
N PRO A 887 -15.33 -41.08 12.02
CA PRO A 887 -16.06 -39.91 12.52
C PRO A 887 -15.24 -38.99 13.43
N GLU A 888 -14.21 -39.54 14.15
CA GLU A 888 -13.49 -38.82 15.21
C GLU A 888 -12.74 -37.56 14.78
N PRO A 889 -12.01 -37.54 13.64
CA PRO A 889 -11.19 -36.36 13.33
C PRO A 889 -12.04 -35.13 13.02
N LEU A 890 -11.69 -34.02 13.66
CA LEU A 890 -12.18 -32.68 13.30
C LEU A 890 -11.53 -32.23 11.99
N ILE A 891 -12.18 -31.29 11.32
CA ILE A 891 -11.73 -30.74 10.03
C ILE A 891 -11.44 -29.25 10.21
N GLU A 892 -10.24 -28.82 9.83
CA GLU A 892 -9.74 -27.45 9.96
C GLU A 892 -10.13 -26.61 8.72
N HIS A 893 -10.24 -25.29 8.86
CA HIS A 893 -10.75 -24.32 7.88
C HIS A 893 -10.07 -24.30 6.50
N LYS A 894 -8.89 -24.92 6.34
CA LYS A 894 -8.24 -25.10 5.02
C LYS A 894 -8.87 -26.23 4.20
N LEU A 895 -9.87 -26.89 4.74
CA LEU A 895 -10.64 -27.95 4.08
C LEU A 895 -12.12 -27.58 4.07
N TYR A 896 -12.79 -27.87 2.95
CA TYR A 896 -14.25 -27.99 2.86
C TYR A 896 -14.65 -29.44 3.04
N TRP A 897 -15.80 -29.68 3.67
CA TRP A 897 -16.29 -31.02 3.96
C TRP A 897 -17.80 -31.14 3.81
N ALA A 898 -18.25 -32.33 3.53
CA ALA A 898 -19.68 -32.71 3.56
C ALA A 898 -19.85 -34.18 3.99
N PRO A 899 -20.91 -34.51 4.74
CA PRO A 899 -21.30 -35.90 4.93
C PRO A 899 -21.86 -36.46 3.64
N VAL A 900 -21.61 -37.75 3.39
CA VAL A 900 -22.12 -38.50 2.23
C VAL A 900 -22.94 -39.72 2.68
N ARG A 901 -23.91 -40.11 1.86
CA ARG A 901 -24.86 -41.17 2.18
C ARG A 901 -24.28 -42.60 1.99
N SER A 902 -23.34 -42.71 1.07
CA SER A 902 -22.71 -44.01 0.72
C SER A 902 -21.24 -43.81 0.34
N ASP A 903 -20.48 -44.92 0.34
CA ASP A 903 -19.10 -44.93 -0.16
C ASP A 903 -19.04 -44.53 -1.64
N ASP A 904 -20.01 -44.94 -2.41
CA ASP A 904 -20.05 -44.66 -3.84
C ASP A 904 -20.41 -43.22 -4.17
N GLU A 905 -21.31 -42.55 -3.40
CA GLU A 905 -21.49 -41.08 -3.47
C GLU A 905 -20.20 -40.38 -3.14
N GLY A 906 -19.47 -40.86 -2.12
CA GLY A 906 -18.17 -40.31 -1.74
C GLY A 906 -17.13 -40.44 -2.84
N ARG A 907 -17.02 -41.59 -3.50
CA ARG A 907 -16.11 -41.82 -4.63
C ARG A 907 -16.47 -40.97 -5.84
N TYR A 908 -17.77 -40.89 -6.18
CA TYR A 908 -18.27 -40.02 -7.23
C TYR A 908 -17.76 -38.57 -7.04
N LEU A 909 -17.94 -38.01 -5.84
CA LEU A 909 -17.48 -36.65 -5.51
C LEU A 909 -15.96 -36.53 -5.57
N VAL A 910 -15.22 -37.49 -4.99
CA VAL A 910 -13.76 -37.46 -4.96
C VAL A 910 -13.17 -37.53 -6.37
N GLY A 911 -13.81 -38.28 -7.28
CA GLY A 911 -13.44 -38.37 -8.69
C GLY A 911 -13.55 -37.01 -9.39
N ILE A 912 -14.72 -36.40 -9.30
CA ILE A 912 -14.95 -35.08 -9.89
C ILE A 912 -13.98 -34.04 -9.29
N LEU A 913 -13.84 -33.98 -7.95
CA LEU A 913 -13.04 -33.00 -7.25
C LEU A 913 -11.51 -33.15 -7.43
N ASN A 914 -11.00 -34.32 -7.85
CA ASN A 914 -9.60 -34.51 -8.20
C ASN A 914 -9.29 -34.30 -9.69
N SER A 915 -10.32 -34.15 -10.55
CA SER A 915 -10.14 -34.14 -11.99
C SER A 915 -9.51 -32.84 -12.50
N ALA A 916 -8.68 -32.96 -13.52
CA ALA A 916 -8.12 -31.83 -14.25
C ALA A 916 -9.22 -31.11 -15.07
N THR A 917 -10.25 -31.82 -15.50
CA THR A 917 -11.40 -31.24 -16.20
C THR A 917 -12.18 -30.28 -15.33
N LEU A 918 -12.51 -30.63 -14.07
CA LEU A 918 -13.12 -29.68 -13.13
C LEU A 918 -12.19 -28.51 -12.83
N LEU A 919 -10.91 -28.78 -12.58
CA LEU A 919 -9.92 -27.74 -12.28
C LEU A 919 -9.85 -26.69 -13.40
N ARG A 920 -9.79 -27.12 -14.67
CA ARG A 920 -9.80 -26.20 -15.83
C ARG A 920 -11.04 -25.32 -15.88
N ARG A 921 -12.22 -25.87 -15.53
CA ARG A 921 -13.48 -25.12 -15.50
C ARG A 921 -13.60 -24.16 -14.32
N VAL A 922 -12.94 -24.48 -13.21
CA VAL A 922 -12.96 -23.64 -11.98
C VAL A 922 -11.91 -22.53 -12.01
N GLN A 923 -10.75 -22.75 -12.63
CA GLN A 923 -9.66 -21.78 -12.70
C GLN A 923 -10.09 -20.36 -13.12
N PRO A 924 -10.97 -20.17 -14.11
CA PRO A 924 -11.46 -18.84 -14.49
C PRO A 924 -12.29 -18.14 -13.41
N LEU A 925 -12.90 -18.89 -12.51
CA LEU A 925 -13.76 -18.40 -11.42
C LEU A 925 -12.96 -17.99 -10.18
N GLN A 926 -11.71 -18.44 -10.07
CA GLN A 926 -10.86 -18.19 -8.92
C GLN A 926 -10.29 -16.76 -8.91
N ALA A 927 -10.05 -16.24 -7.69
CA ALA A 927 -9.30 -15.02 -7.53
C ALA A 927 -7.85 -15.24 -7.98
N ARG A 928 -7.36 -14.41 -8.90
CA ARG A 928 -5.97 -14.43 -9.35
C ARG A 928 -5.15 -13.50 -8.47
N GLY A 929 -4.27 -14.05 -7.64
CA GLY A 929 -3.22 -13.31 -6.90
C GLY A 929 -1.88 -13.41 -7.63
N LEU A 930 -0.84 -12.80 -7.07
CA LEU A 930 0.55 -12.78 -7.60
C LEU A 930 1.09 -14.17 -8.01
N PHE A 931 0.60 -15.21 -7.38
CA PHE A 931 1.00 -16.62 -7.60
C PHE A 931 -0.05 -17.44 -8.39
N GLY A 932 -0.94 -16.80 -9.14
CA GLY A 932 -2.00 -17.41 -9.90
C GLY A 932 -3.27 -17.73 -9.10
N PRO A 933 -4.27 -18.39 -9.73
CA PRO A 933 -5.53 -18.75 -9.07
C PRO A 933 -5.27 -19.81 -8.00
N ARG A 934 -5.69 -19.56 -6.74
CA ARG A 934 -5.39 -20.46 -5.62
C ARG A 934 -6.58 -20.81 -4.73
N ASP A 935 -7.64 -20.01 -4.72
CA ASP A 935 -8.79 -20.23 -3.83
C ASP A 935 -9.88 -21.01 -4.55
N PHE A 936 -10.15 -22.21 -4.11
CA PHE A 936 -11.21 -23.05 -4.67
C PHE A 936 -12.58 -22.71 -4.05
N ASP A 937 -12.60 -22.48 -2.74
CA ASP A 937 -13.83 -22.20 -1.99
C ASP A 937 -14.98 -23.09 -2.47
N LYS A 938 -16.18 -22.53 -2.64
CA LYS A 938 -17.34 -23.19 -3.26
C LYS A 938 -17.45 -22.94 -4.77
N HIS A 939 -16.42 -22.38 -5.43
CA HIS A 939 -16.39 -22.18 -6.88
C HIS A 939 -16.47 -23.51 -7.65
N VAL A 940 -15.93 -24.59 -7.05
CA VAL A 940 -16.01 -25.95 -7.62
C VAL A 940 -17.45 -26.38 -7.92
N PHE A 941 -18.44 -25.90 -7.16
CA PHE A 941 -19.86 -26.23 -7.33
C PHE A 941 -20.62 -25.19 -8.17
N GLN A 942 -19.97 -24.19 -8.70
CA GLN A 942 -20.53 -23.35 -9.77
C GLN A 942 -20.44 -24.01 -11.13
N VAL A 943 -19.63 -25.06 -11.24
CA VAL A 943 -19.71 -26.00 -12.37
C VAL A 943 -20.88 -26.96 -12.10
N PRO A 944 -21.91 -26.99 -12.94
CA PRO A 944 -23.07 -27.85 -12.71
C PRO A 944 -22.71 -29.33 -12.90
N PHE A 945 -23.08 -30.16 -11.93
CA PHE A 945 -23.12 -31.61 -12.03
C PHE A 945 -24.15 -32.13 -11.04
N ASP A 946 -24.78 -33.24 -11.41
CA ASP A 946 -25.93 -33.81 -10.71
C ASP A 946 -25.57 -34.54 -9.42
N THR A 947 -26.59 -34.81 -8.60
CA THR A 947 -26.43 -35.70 -7.44
C THR A 947 -26.16 -37.13 -7.94
N TYR A 948 -25.33 -37.85 -7.15
CA TYR A 948 -25.03 -39.23 -7.43
C TYR A 948 -26.32 -40.08 -7.58
N ASP A 949 -26.45 -40.79 -8.69
CA ASP A 949 -27.50 -41.78 -8.96
C ASP A 949 -26.86 -43.19 -9.09
N PRO A 950 -27.22 -44.15 -8.22
CA PRO A 950 -26.69 -45.50 -8.30
C PRO A 950 -27.16 -46.29 -9.53
N ASN A 951 -28.11 -45.77 -10.32
CA ASN A 951 -28.61 -46.38 -11.55
C ASN A 951 -27.98 -45.81 -12.82
N ASP A 952 -27.23 -44.72 -12.69
CA ASP A 952 -26.56 -44.08 -13.82
C ASP A 952 -25.23 -44.78 -14.13
N PRO A 953 -25.07 -45.34 -15.36
CA PRO A 953 -23.88 -46.11 -15.74
C PRO A 953 -22.59 -45.25 -15.72
N ASP A 954 -22.65 -43.92 -16.05
CA ASP A 954 -21.50 -43.08 -16.07
C ASP A 954 -21.05 -42.74 -14.64
N HIS A 955 -22.02 -42.58 -13.70
CA HIS A 955 -21.73 -42.45 -12.28
C HIS A 955 -21.05 -43.71 -11.71
N LEU A 956 -21.55 -44.90 -12.09
CA LEU A 956 -20.95 -46.15 -11.64
C LEU A 956 -19.56 -46.40 -12.21
N ASP A 957 -19.31 -46.05 -13.47
CA ASP A 957 -18.00 -46.12 -14.10
C ASP A 957 -16.97 -45.26 -13.37
N LEU A 958 -17.36 -44.02 -13.03
CA LEU A 958 -16.50 -43.11 -12.24
C LEU A 958 -16.20 -43.69 -10.84
N VAL A 959 -17.22 -44.26 -10.17
CA VAL A 959 -17.06 -44.91 -8.86
C VAL A 959 -16.04 -46.04 -8.91
N VAL A 960 -16.10 -46.92 -9.95
CA VAL A 960 -15.15 -48.03 -10.12
C VAL A 960 -13.74 -47.53 -10.39
N ALA A 961 -13.58 -46.49 -11.22
CA ALA A 961 -12.28 -45.90 -11.50
C ALA A 961 -11.65 -45.27 -10.23
N VAL A 962 -12.46 -44.56 -9.46
CA VAL A 962 -12.00 -43.95 -8.20
C VAL A 962 -11.66 -45.00 -7.14
N LYS A 963 -12.41 -46.06 -7.02
CA LYS A 963 -12.09 -47.18 -6.13
C LYS A 963 -10.69 -47.75 -6.43
N THR A 964 -10.35 -47.86 -7.70
CA THR A 964 -9.02 -48.32 -8.13
C THR A 964 -7.95 -47.27 -7.77
N ALA A 965 -8.28 -45.98 -7.92
CA ALA A 965 -7.37 -44.89 -7.50
C ALA A 965 -7.11 -44.87 -6.00
N GLU A 966 -8.13 -45.04 -5.14
CA GLU A 966 -8.02 -45.18 -3.70
C GLU A 966 -7.07 -46.33 -3.30
N GLN A 967 -7.24 -47.48 -3.94
CA GLN A 967 -6.40 -48.66 -3.69
C GLN A 967 -4.94 -48.45 -4.09
N LEU A 968 -4.68 -47.82 -5.22
CA LEU A 968 -3.32 -47.49 -5.64
C LEU A 968 -2.71 -46.38 -4.75
N ALA A 969 -3.43 -45.30 -4.48
CA ALA A 969 -2.97 -44.22 -3.61
C ALA A 969 -2.58 -44.74 -2.21
N ALA A 970 -3.34 -45.70 -1.66
CA ALA A 970 -3.03 -46.32 -0.36
C ALA A 970 -1.70 -47.09 -0.36
N ARG A 971 -1.25 -47.61 -1.50
CA ARG A 971 0.01 -48.38 -1.64
C ARG A 971 1.22 -47.52 -1.95
N VAL A 972 1.04 -46.28 -2.36
CA VAL A 972 2.18 -45.39 -2.66
C VAL A 972 2.88 -45.02 -1.36
N ASP A 973 4.15 -45.34 -1.26
CA ASP A 973 4.99 -44.88 -0.12
C ASP A 973 5.31 -43.39 -0.27
N VAL A 974 4.89 -42.63 0.71
CA VAL A 974 5.12 -41.18 0.84
C VAL A 974 5.97 -40.80 2.06
N SER A 975 6.49 -41.79 2.80
CA SER A 975 7.25 -41.55 4.05
C SER A 975 8.51 -40.72 3.83
N GLY A 976 9.15 -40.82 2.64
CA GLY A 976 10.32 -40.05 2.23
C GLY A 976 10.01 -38.70 1.59
N ALA A 977 8.77 -38.26 1.55
CA ALA A 977 8.36 -37.09 0.73
C ALA A 977 8.66 -35.75 1.37
N GLY A 978 9.41 -35.52 2.35
CA GLY A 978 9.82 -34.23 2.94
C GLY A 978 8.73 -33.14 3.05
N THR A 979 7.81 -33.05 2.09
CA THR A 979 6.66 -32.12 2.09
C THR A 979 5.38 -32.80 1.57
N PHE A 980 4.21 -32.33 2.00
CA PHE A 980 2.92 -32.84 1.52
C PHE A 980 2.69 -32.56 0.02
N GLN A 981 3.29 -31.50 -0.55
CA GLN A 981 3.26 -31.23 -1.99
C GLN A 981 3.98 -32.33 -2.77
N THR A 982 5.14 -32.77 -2.28
CA THR A 982 5.89 -33.87 -2.85
C THR A 982 5.08 -35.18 -2.75
N ALA A 983 4.46 -35.44 -1.60
CA ALA A 983 3.60 -36.61 -1.41
C ALA A 983 2.42 -36.64 -2.42
N ARG A 984 1.75 -35.50 -2.60
CA ARG A 984 0.67 -35.34 -3.60
C ARG A 984 1.17 -35.62 -5.02
N LYS A 985 2.37 -35.11 -5.35
CA LYS A 985 2.99 -35.33 -6.68
C LYS A 985 3.31 -36.82 -6.92
N LEU A 986 3.86 -37.51 -5.94
CA LEU A 986 4.17 -38.95 -6.04
C LEU A 986 2.92 -39.80 -6.32
N ILE A 987 1.81 -39.52 -5.61
CA ILE A 987 0.56 -40.23 -5.82
C ILE A 987 0.03 -39.97 -7.24
N ARG A 988 -0.01 -38.72 -7.71
CA ARG A 988 -0.45 -38.40 -9.06
C ARG A 988 0.38 -39.10 -10.15
N ILE A 989 1.71 -39.06 -10.01
CA ILE A 989 2.61 -39.77 -10.93
C ILE A 989 2.30 -41.30 -10.97
N ALA A 990 1.99 -41.91 -9.82
CA ALA A 990 1.65 -43.31 -9.76
C ALA A 990 0.32 -43.62 -10.48
N LEU A 991 -0.68 -42.77 -10.30
CA LEU A 991 -1.99 -42.85 -10.96
C LEU A 991 -1.86 -42.67 -12.48
N ASP A 992 -1.06 -41.69 -12.92
CA ASP A 992 -0.80 -41.41 -14.34
C ASP A 992 -0.13 -42.61 -15.02
N ARG A 993 0.93 -43.17 -14.39
CA ARG A 993 1.66 -44.33 -14.90
C ARG A 993 0.77 -45.58 -15.02
N ALA A 994 -0.24 -45.68 -14.17
CA ALA A 994 -1.19 -46.79 -14.16
C ALA A 994 -2.38 -46.58 -15.13
N GLY A 995 -2.45 -45.44 -15.85
CA GLY A 995 -3.56 -45.12 -16.75
C GLY A 995 -4.88 -44.81 -16.03
N ILE A 996 -4.85 -44.67 -14.69
CA ILE A 996 -6.05 -44.45 -13.87
C ILE A 996 -6.53 -43.01 -14.00
N THR A 997 -5.62 -42.04 -14.10
CA THR A 997 -5.97 -40.62 -14.29
C THR A 997 -6.78 -40.46 -15.58
N GLU A 998 -6.31 -41.01 -16.69
CA GLU A 998 -6.99 -40.91 -18.00
C GLU A 998 -8.41 -41.49 -17.92
N ARG A 999 -8.59 -42.68 -17.33
CA ARG A 999 -9.89 -43.31 -17.13
C ARG A 999 -10.84 -42.46 -16.28
N ILE A 1000 -10.34 -41.81 -15.22
CA ILE A 1000 -11.13 -40.89 -14.39
C ILE A 1000 -11.55 -39.67 -15.20
N GLU A 1001 -10.62 -39.06 -15.97
CA GLU A 1001 -10.94 -37.89 -16.79
C GLU A 1001 -11.99 -38.22 -17.88
N GLU A 1002 -11.92 -39.36 -18.52
CA GLU A 1002 -12.93 -39.83 -19.47
C GLU A 1002 -14.33 -39.96 -18.81
N SER A 1003 -14.39 -40.58 -17.63
CA SER A 1003 -15.67 -40.75 -16.91
C SER A 1003 -16.20 -39.39 -16.44
N VAL A 1004 -15.32 -38.49 -15.92
CA VAL A 1004 -15.71 -37.14 -15.50
C VAL A 1004 -16.21 -36.30 -16.69
N ASN A 1005 -15.62 -36.44 -17.88
CA ASN A 1005 -16.08 -35.72 -19.08
C ASN A 1005 -17.49 -36.13 -19.51
N ARG A 1006 -17.90 -37.38 -19.23
CA ARG A 1006 -19.28 -37.82 -19.48
C ARG A 1006 -20.29 -37.31 -18.43
N VAL A 1007 -19.82 -37.24 -17.17
CA VAL A 1007 -20.63 -36.74 -16.04
C VAL A 1007 -20.81 -35.21 -16.04
N LEU A 1008 -19.78 -34.46 -16.44
CA LEU A 1008 -19.86 -33.01 -16.50
C LEU A 1008 -20.47 -32.55 -17.83
N PRO A 1009 -21.53 -31.72 -17.84
CA PRO A 1009 -22.16 -31.25 -19.07
C PRO A 1009 -21.14 -30.56 -19.98
N GLU A 1010 -21.32 -30.67 -21.30
CA GLU A 1010 -20.52 -29.97 -22.28
C GLU A 1010 -20.67 -28.43 -22.08
N ILE A 1011 -19.59 -27.71 -22.24
CA ILE A 1011 -19.63 -26.25 -22.24
C ILE A 1011 -20.18 -25.84 -23.62
N GLN A 1012 -21.42 -25.36 -23.66
CA GLN A 1012 -22.03 -24.78 -24.87
C GLN A 1012 -21.46 -23.38 -25.17
#